data_7376127ac3ce3ef1ff80de17c92d4608
#
_entry.id   7376127ac3ce3ef1ff80de17c92d4608
#
_cell.length_a   1.000
_cell.length_b   1.000
_cell.length_c   1.000
_cell.angle_alpha   90.00
_cell.angle_beta   90.00
_cell.angle_gamma   90.00
#
_symmetry.space_group_name_H-M   'P 1'
#
loop_
_entity.id
_entity.type
_entity.pdbx_description
1 polymer ?
#
loop_
_entity_poly.entity_id
_entity_poly.type
_entity_poly.pdbx_seq_one_letter_code
_entity_poly.pdbx_strand_id
1 'polypeptide(L)'
;MACVLAVRAVMPPPSDMVKVAIEWPGVNAQLIEIDQKKPLASIIREVCDGWSLSSSEQFGLRYADGPQLYITEQNRGDIKNGSILRLAISPMRAARQLLERIQSHGIDARLEALKELAKLSADPSFATEFIHTEGLGTLARLVESGTHFGEMLAFTLTAFLELMDHGIMSWDLISVSFIKQIAAYVNQPMMDVSILQRSLAILESMVLNSHSLYQRVAQETPVTQLITHLSNQEIQTYAIALINALFLKTPEDRRQEMASTLAQKHLRGIILNHIIRGNRPVKAEMAHQLYVLQVLTFNLLEERMMTKMDPNDQKQRDIIFELRRIAFDGDSDPSGTEKRKAIYTKDYRMLGFTNPVNPAIDFTQTPPGMLALDNMLYLAKVHQDTYIRIVLENSSREDKHECPFGRSAIELTRMLCDILQVGELPNEGCNDFHPMFFTHERAWEEFFCICIQLLNKTWKEMRATAEDFNKVMTVLREQITRSLAMKPPSLEQLRVKLCSLSYSEVLRLRQSERMSQDDFQSPPIIELHERIQPEILELIKQQRLSRLCEGSCFRKLGNRRRQEKFWFCRLSLNHKVLHYGDLDESPQGEVPFELLTDKILVSDIKAVLTGKDCPHMKEKSALKQNKELLELAFSILYDPDEALNFLATNKYEVSLKNTTKVTVLLERKEFDDTV
;
A
#
# COMPACT_ATOMS: atom_id res chain seq x y z
N MET A 1 15.73 46.77 49.15
CA MET A 1 14.69 47.44 48.34
C MET A 1 15.13 47.45 46.88
N ALA A 2 14.56 46.58 46.09
CA ALA A 2 14.45 46.68 44.63
C ALA A 2 13.42 45.66 44.19
N CYS A 3 12.18 46.09 43.98
CA CYS A 3 11.11 45.30 43.34
C CYS A 3 11.45 45.12 41.87
N VAL A 4 11.68 43.90 41.45
CA VAL A 4 11.71 43.54 40.04
C VAL A 4 10.28 43.11 39.67
N LEU A 5 9.57 44.02 39.00
CA LEU A 5 8.32 43.75 38.34
C LEU A 5 8.58 42.82 37.13
N ALA A 6 8.24 41.54 37.28
CA ALA A 6 8.17 40.63 36.16
C ALA A 6 6.94 40.99 35.29
N VAL A 7 7.17 41.66 34.18
CA VAL A 7 6.21 41.87 33.13
C VAL A 7 6.02 40.50 32.46
N ARG A 8 4.92 39.82 32.81
CA ARG A 8 4.42 38.70 32.00
C ARG A 8 4.04 39.24 30.60
N ALA A 9 4.87 38.97 29.63
CA ALA A 9 4.47 39.16 28.24
C ALA A 9 3.26 38.26 27.96
N VAL A 10 2.10 38.83 27.96
CA VAL A 10 0.88 38.22 27.42
C VAL A 10 1.14 38.06 25.91
N MET A 11 1.36 36.83 25.45
CA MET A 11 1.38 36.58 24.02
C MET A 11 0.02 37.00 23.45
N PRO A 12 0.00 37.88 22.44
CA PRO A 12 -1.30 38.22 21.81
C PRO A 12 -1.92 36.95 21.21
N PRO A 13 -3.25 36.84 21.19
CA PRO A 13 -3.90 35.70 20.52
C PRO A 13 -3.38 35.63 19.08
N PRO A 14 -3.34 34.44 18.47
CA PRO A 14 -2.88 34.30 17.09
C PRO A 14 -3.73 35.23 16.22
N SER A 15 -3.11 36.28 15.71
CA SER A 15 -3.77 37.20 14.83
C SER A 15 -3.97 36.50 13.50
N ASP A 16 -5.19 36.42 12.99
CA ASP A 16 -5.49 35.94 11.64
C ASP A 16 -4.87 36.87 10.56
N MET A 17 -4.10 37.86 11.01
CA MET A 17 -3.32 38.78 10.19
C MET A 17 -1.92 38.26 9.97
N VAL A 18 -1.57 38.02 8.71
CA VAL A 18 -0.21 37.58 8.32
C VAL A 18 0.47 38.64 7.45
N LYS A 19 1.75 38.87 7.71
CA LYS A 19 2.60 39.77 6.91
C LYS A 19 3.27 38.97 5.80
N VAL A 20 2.99 39.34 4.55
CA VAL A 20 3.53 38.67 3.37
C VAL A 20 4.19 39.70 2.45
N ALA A 21 5.19 39.30 1.70
CA ALA A 21 5.70 40.06 0.59
C ALA A 21 4.99 39.62 -0.69
N ILE A 22 4.42 40.54 -1.45
CA ILE A 22 3.80 40.23 -2.72
C ILE A 22 4.64 40.83 -3.86
N GLU A 23 4.99 39.98 -4.81
CA GLU A 23 5.77 40.34 -6.00
C GLU A 23 4.83 40.51 -7.21
N TRP A 24 5.14 41.50 -8.04
CA TRP A 24 4.59 41.66 -9.39
C TRP A 24 5.72 41.88 -10.40
N PRO A 25 5.72 41.29 -11.58
CA PRO A 25 6.80 41.43 -12.54
C PRO A 25 7.08 42.89 -12.92
N GLY A 26 8.34 43.32 -12.75
CA GLY A 26 8.79 44.68 -13.06
C GLY A 26 8.54 45.72 -11.97
N VAL A 27 8.03 45.33 -10.80
CA VAL A 27 7.77 46.23 -9.69
C VAL A 27 8.42 45.67 -8.42
N ASN A 28 8.85 46.56 -7.51
CA ASN A 28 9.39 46.12 -6.22
C ASN A 28 8.31 45.41 -5.40
N ALA A 29 8.70 44.32 -4.71
CA ALA A 29 7.82 43.59 -3.83
C ALA A 29 7.25 44.53 -2.74
N GLN A 30 5.95 44.40 -2.45
CA GLN A 30 5.27 45.13 -1.40
C GLN A 30 5.03 44.23 -0.20
N LEU A 31 5.28 44.75 0.99
CA LEU A 31 4.94 44.09 2.24
C LEU A 31 3.50 44.47 2.60
N ILE A 32 2.63 43.47 2.66
CA ILE A 32 1.18 43.65 2.88
C ILE A 32 0.76 42.78 4.08
N GLU A 33 -0.17 43.30 4.89
CA GLU A 33 -0.84 42.55 5.93
C GLU A 33 -2.12 41.94 5.34
N ILE A 34 -2.23 40.62 5.36
CA ILE A 34 -3.40 39.89 4.88
C ILE A 34 -4.20 39.37 6.05
N ASP A 35 -5.47 39.68 6.08
CA ASP A 35 -6.45 39.07 6.97
C ASP A 35 -6.92 37.73 6.34
N GLN A 36 -6.48 36.61 6.91
CA GLN A 36 -6.84 35.28 6.41
C GLN A 36 -8.31 34.93 6.51
N LYS A 37 -9.12 35.71 7.22
CA LYS A 37 -10.59 35.56 7.31
C LYS A 37 -11.32 36.27 6.19
N LYS A 38 -10.72 37.26 5.55
CA LYS A 38 -11.33 37.92 4.40
C LYS A 38 -11.43 36.97 3.21
N PRO A 39 -12.51 37.09 2.39
CA PRO A 39 -12.59 36.37 1.13
C PRO A 39 -11.37 36.67 0.24
N LEU A 40 -10.81 35.64 -0.41
CA LEU A 40 -9.63 35.77 -1.25
C LEU A 40 -9.79 36.83 -2.35
N ALA A 41 -10.99 36.93 -2.96
CA ALA A 41 -11.32 37.96 -3.93
C ALA A 41 -11.14 39.38 -3.42
N SER A 42 -11.45 39.64 -2.12
CA SER A 42 -11.23 40.95 -1.49
C SER A 42 -9.75 41.23 -1.28
N ILE A 43 -8.98 40.21 -0.88
CA ILE A 43 -7.52 40.33 -0.72
C ILE A 43 -6.88 40.65 -2.07
N ILE A 44 -7.23 39.94 -3.12
CA ILE A 44 -6.71 40.15 -4.48
C ILE A 44 -7.06 41.56 -4.96
N ARG A 45 -8.27 42.06 -4.66
CA ARG A 45 -8.71 43.41 -5.02
C ARG A 45 -7.82 44.45 -4.31
N GLU A 46 -7.63 44.32 -3.00
CA GLU A 46 -6.77 45.25 -2.22
C GLU A 46 -5.34 45.29 -2.77
N VAL A 47 -4.78 44.12 -3.18
CA VAL A 47 -3.47 44.02 -3.83
C VAL A 47 -3.45 44.72 -5.19
N CYS A 48 -4.48 44.49 -6.03
CA CYS A 48 -4.59 45.12 -7.35
C CYS A 48 -4.78 46.63 -7.24
N ASP A 49 -5.59 47.12 -6.28
CA ASP A 49 -5.79 48.54 -6.04
C ASP A 49 -4.47 49.24 -5.65
N GLY A 50 -3.61 48.56 -4.85
CA GLY A 50 -2.29 49.07 -4.47
C GLY A 50 -1.34 49.29 -5.65
N TRP A 51 -1.52 48.60 -6.76
CA TRP A 51 -0.74 48.75 -8.00
C TRP A 51 -1.56 49.43 -9.12
N SER A 52 -2.74 49.96 -8.83
CA SER A 52 -3.66 50.59 -9.80
C SER A 52 -4.04 49.68 -10.98
N LEU A 53 -4.13 48.38 -10.72
CA LEU A 53 -4.54 47.38 -11.70
C LEU A 53 -6.08 47.32 -11.77
N SER A 54 -6.64 47.51 -12.98
CA SER A 54 -8.04 47.31 -13.21
C SER A 54 -8.40 45.81 -13.33
N SER A 55 -9.65 45.46 -13.02
CA SER A 55 -10.20 44.11 -13.21
C SER A 55 -9.52 43.05 -12.34
N SER A 56 -9.63 43.17 -11.03
CA SER A 56 -9.01 42.25 -10.04
C SER A 56 -9.37 40.78 -10.24
N GLU A 57 -10.52 40.46 -10.85
CA GLU A 57 -10.96 39.10 -11.23
C GLU A 57 -10.07 38.43 -12.28
N GLN A 58 -9.20 39.20 -12.93
CA GLN A 58 -8.24 38.67 -13.91
C GLN A 58 -6.93 38.20 -13.27
N PHE A 59 -6.78 38.40 -11.95
CA PHE A 59 -5.56 38.07 -11.22
C PHE A 59 -5.84 37.02 -10.15
N GLY A 60 -4.76 36.37 -9.71
CA GLY A 60 -4.71 35.41 -8.61
C GLY A 60 -3.40 35.56 -7.85
N LEU A 61 -3.34 34.99 -6.67
CA LEU A 61 -2.13 34.94 -5.89
C LEU A 61 -1.53 33.52 -5.98
N ARG A 62 -0.21 33.42 -6.05
CA ARG A 62 0.57 32.18 -6.05
C ARG A 62 1.68 32.27 -5.04
N TYR A 63 2.14 31.14 -4.52
CA TYR A 63 3.43 31.09 -3.82
C TYR A 63 4.57 31.41 -4.79
N ALA A 64 5.51 32.28 -4.37
CA ALA A 64 6.70 32.60 -5.20
C ALA A 64 7.73 31.48 -5.13
N ASP A 65 7.85 30.84 -3.95
CA ASP A 65 8.79 29.78 -3.64
C ASP A 65 8.12 28.41 -3.60
N GLY A 66 8.88 27.35 -3.86
CA GLY A 66 8.40 25.96 -3.84
C GLY A 66 7.47 25.60 -5.00
N PRO A 67 6.47 24.77 -4.76
CA PRO A 67 5.46 24.41 -5.74
C PRO A 67 4.54 25.61 -5.97
N GLN A 68 4.83 26.47 -6.89
CA GLN A 68 4.17 27.75 -7.22
C GLN A 68 2.63 27.63 -7.41
N LEU A 69 1.94 27.05 -6.42
CA LEU A 69 0.51 26.80 -6.44
C LEU A 69 -0.30 28.07 -6.22
N TYR A 70 -1.47 28.13 -6.83
CA TYR A 70 -2.43 29.21 -6.59
C TYR A 70 -2.98 29.15 -5.16
N ILE A 71 -3.12 30.33 -4.56
CA ILE A 71 -3.86 30.52 -3.33
C ILE A 71 -5.35 30.41 -3.64
N THR A 72 -6.07 29.65 -2.85
CA THR A 72 -7.52 29.41 -2.95
C THR A 72 -8.19 29.71 -1.62
N GLU A 73 -9.52 29.75 -1.60
CA GLU A 73 -10.27 29.87 -0.34
C GLU A 73 -9.98 28.75 0.65
N GLN A 74 -9.57 27.58 0.17
CA GLN A 74 -9.27 26.40 0.99
C GLN A 74 -7.88 26.48 1.65
N ASN A 75 -6.86 26.99 0.92
CA ASN A 75 -5.47 26.99 1.38
C ASN A 75 -4.96 28.35 1.85
N ARG A 76 -5.77 29.42 1.79
CA ARG A 76 -5.36 30.75 2.25
C ARG A 76 -5.03 30.81 3.75
N GLY A 77 -5.64 29.93 4.54
CA GLY A 77 -5.32 29.78 5.96
C GLY A 77 -3.92 29.23 6.24
N ASP A 78 -3.27 28.60 5.24
CA ASP A 78 -1.94 28.03 5.36
C ASP A 78 -0.81 29.06 5.10
N ILE A 79 -1.15 30.28 4.68
CA ILE A 79 -0.20 31.35 4.44
C ILE A 79 0.46 31.72 5.78
N LYS A 80 1.80 31.65 5.83
CA LYS A 80 2.58 31.97 7.04
C LYS A 80 3.14 33.40 7.00
N ASN A 81 3.39 33.97 8.17
CA ASN A 81 4.16 35.21 8.28
C ASN A 81 5.50 35.08 7.56
N GLY A 82 5.81 36.05 6.71
CA GLY A 82 7.03 36.06 5.91
C GLY A 82 6.94 35.26 4.61
N SER A 83 5.79 34.68 4.26
CA SER A 83 5.60 34.05 2.95
C SER A 83 5.78 35.06 1.82
N ILE A 84 6.42 34.62 0.74
CA ILE A 84 6.54 35.40 -0.48
C ILE A 84 5.48 34.90 -1.46
N LEU A 85 4.58 35.79 -1.82
CA LEU A 85 3.53 35.53 -2.79
C LEU A 85 3.81 36.29 -4.08
N ARG A 86 3.24 35.85 -5.18
CA ARG A 86 3.29 36.53 -6.47
C ARG A 86 1.91 36.77 -7.01
N LEU A 87 1.63 38.00 -7.38
CA LEU A 87 0.44 38.31 -8.15
C LEU A 87 0.64 37.74 -9.57
N ALA A 88 -0.28 36.93 -10.04
CA ALA A 88 -0.27 36.28 -11.34
C ALA A 88 -1.64 36.46 -12.01
N ILE A 89 -1.72 36.18 -13.30
CA ILE A 89 -3.02 36.09 -13.96
C ILE A 89 -3.85 34.97 -13.36
N SER A 90 -5.17 35.13 -13.27
CA SER A 90 -6.06 34.14 -12.67
C SER A 90 -5.97 32.78 -13.43
N PRO A 91 -6.25 31.65 -12.74
CA PRO A 91 -6.24 30.32 -13.36
C PRO A 91 -7.05 30.26 -14.66
N MET A 92 -8.27 30.80 -14.64
CA MET A 92 -9.17 30.83 -15.78
C MET A 92 -8.57 31.60 -16.97
N ARG A 93 -8.00 32.78 -16.70
CA ARG A 93 -7.39 33.61 -17.76
C ARG A 93 -6.11 32.96 -18.30
N ALA A 94 -5.29 32.39 -17.41
CA ALA A 94 -4.09 31.66 -17.78
C ALA A 94 -4.43 30.47 -18.70
N ALA A 95 -5.45 29.70 -18.34
CA ALA A 95 -5.93 28.58 -19.12
C ALA A 95 -6.36 29.00 -20.55
N ARG A 96 -7.16 30.05 -20.67
CA ARG A 96 -7.59 30.58 -21.98
C ARG A 96 -6.44 31.08 -22.83
N GLN A 97 -5.55 31.88 -22.25
CA GLN A 97 -4.38 32.43 -22.96
C GLN A 97 -3.44 31.35 -23.44
N LEU A 98 -3.19 30.34 -22.64
CA LEU A 98 -2.35 29.21 -23.02
C LEU A 98 -3.02 28.38 -24.11
N LEU A 99 -4.32 28.15 -24.03
CA LEU A 99 -5.05 27.42 -25.08
C LEU A 99 -5.00 28.15 -26.42
N GLU A 100 -5.19 29.47 -26.46
CA GLU A 100 -5.09 30.29 -27.65
C GLU A 100 -3.65 30.23 -28.26
N ARG A 101 -2.61 30.34 -27.41
CA ARG A 101 -1.21 30.23 -27.83
C ARG A 101 -0.88 28.84 -28.39
N ILE A 102 -1.41 27.78 -27.79
CA ILE A 102 -1.23 26.39 -28.26
C ILE A 102 -1.91 26.18 -29.60
N GLN A 103 -3.06 26.80 -29.83
CA GLN A 103 -3.78 26.73 -31.14
C GLN A 103 -3.21 27.64 -32.20
N SER A 104 -2.31 28.57 -31.84
CA SER A 104 -1.68 29.47 -32.80
C SER A 104 -0.76 28.75 -33.81
N HIS A 105 -0.48 29.37 -34.94
CA HIS A 105 0.36 28.75 -35.97
C HIS A 105 1.87 28.91 -35.76
N GLY A 106 2.31 29.69 -34.77
CA GLY A 106 3.73 29.90 -34.47
C GLY A 106 4.34 28.71 -33.69
N ILE A 107 5.34 28.06 -34.26
CA ILE A 107 5.98 26.87 -33.66
C ILE A 107 6.63 27.23 -32.32
N ASP A 108 7.44 28.31 -32.28
CA ASP A 108 8.15 28.71 -31.05
C ASP A 108 7.17 29.19 -29.97
N ALA A 109 6.15 29.94 -30.34
CA ALA A 109 5.11 30.39 -29.41
C ALA A 109 4.31 29.22 -28.83
N ARG A 110 4.07 28.20 -29.63
CA ARG A 110 3.41 26.95 -29.17
C ARG A 110 4.29 26.15 -28.24
N LEU A 111 5.57 26.02 -28.55
CA LEU A 111 6.54 25.31 -27.70
C LEU A 111 6.64 25.97 -26.33
N GLU A 112 6.80 27.31 -26.28
CA GLU A 112 6.84 28.04 -25.01
C GLU A 112 5.52 27.95 -24.26
N ALA A 113 4.37 27.95 -24.93
CA ALA A 113 3.07 27.74 -24.30
C ALA A 113 2.94 26.32 -23.67
N LEU A 114 3.43 25.28 -24.35
CA LEU A 114 3.42 23.90 -23.84
C LEU A 114 4.39 23.72 -22.68
N LYS A 115 5.56 24.39 -22.69
CA LYS A 115 6.47 24.41 -21.53
C LYS A 115 5.84 25.05 -20.29
N GLU A 116 5.15 26.16 -20.51
CA GLU A 116 4.42 26.85 -19.44
C GLU A 116 3.24 26.02 -18.94
N LEU A 117 2.49 25.41 -19.86
CA LEU A 117 1.39 24.51 -19.52
C LEU A 117 1.86 23.34 -18.66
N ALA A 118 2.94 22.66 -19.05
CA ALA A 118 3.48 21.54 -18.30
C ALA A 118 3.85 21.89 -16.83
N LYS A 119 4.28 23.17 -16.59
CA LYS A 119 4.55 23.65 -15.24
C LYS A 119 3.27 23.97 -14.45
N LEU A 120 2.27 24.55 -15.12
CA LEU A 120 1.02 24.96 -14.49
C LEU A 120 0.06 23.79 -14.25
N SER A 121 0.18 22.72 -15.03
CA SER A 121 -0.69 21.55 -14.96
C SER A 121 -0.66 20.84 -13.59
N ALA A 122 0.43 20.99 -12.83
CA ALA A 122 0.52 20.48 -11.47
C ALA A 122 -0.38 21.22 -10.45
N ASP A 123 -0.89 22.40 -10.79
CA ASP A 123 -1.79 23.17 -9.92
C ASP A 123 -3.26 22.74 -10.12
N PRO A 124 -3.95 22.28 -9.07
CA PRO A 124 -5.34 21.81 -9.20
C PRO A 124 -6.32 22.88 -9.69
N SER A 125 -6.12 24.16 -9.28
CA SER A 125 -7.02 25.27 -9.66
C SER A 125 -6.86 25.58 -11.15
N PHE A 126 -5.62 25.62 -11.63
CA PHE A 126 -5.33 25.79 -13.05
C PHE A 126 -5.82 24.59 -13.88
N ALA A 127 -5.56 23.36 -13.40
CA ALA A 127 -5.97 22.13 -14.08
C ALA A 127 -7.49 22.09 -14.27
N THR A 128 -8.26 22.45 -13.23
CA THR A 128 -9.73 22.52 -13.30
C THR A 128 -10.18 23.48 -14.42
N GLU A 129 -9.63 24.67 -14.46
CA GLU A 129 -10.00 25.69 -15.46
C GLU A 129 -9.58 25.28 -16.88
N PHE A 130 -8.37 24.70 -17.01
CA PHE A 130 -7.88 24.27 -18.33
C PHE A 130 -8.69 23.10 -18.91
N ILE A 131 -9.13 22.17 -18.07
CA ILE A 131 -10.00 21.06 -18.47
C ILE A 131 -11.38 21.58 -18.88
N HIS A 132 -11.96 22.52 -18.10
CA HIS A 132 -13.26 23.14 -18.42
C HIS A 132 -13.26 23.95 -19.73
N THR A 133 -12.12 24.48 -20.15
CA THR A 133 -11.97 25.16 -21.45
C THR A 133 -11.72 24.22 -22.65
N GLU A 134 -11.96 22.91 -22.48
CA GLU A 134 -11.66 21.87 -23.48
C GLU A 134 -10.16 21.77 -23.84
N GLY A 135 -9.30 22.25 -22.98
CA GLY A 135 -7.85 22.23 -23.20
C GLY A 135 -7.31 20.81 -23.32
N LEU A 136 -7.78 19.89 -22.48
CA LEU A 136 -7.38 18.49 -22.50
C LEU A 136 -7.73 17.81 -23.84
N GLY A 137 -8.92 18.07 -24.40
CA GLY A 137 -9.31 17.58 -25.71
C GLY A 137 -8.43 18.14 -26.85
N THR A 138 -7.95 19.37 -26.69
CA THR A 138 -6.99 19.96 -27.64
C THR A 138 -5.64 19.25 -27.58
N LEU A 139 -5.11 18.96 -26.37
CA LEU A 139 -3.87 18.18 -26.22
C LEU A 139 -4.02 16.78 -26.82
N ALA A 140 -5.16 16.11 -26.55
CA ALA A 140 -5.43 14.79 -27.14
C ALA A 140 -5.39 14.83 -28.68
N ARG A 141 -6.03 15.80 -29.31
CA ARG A 141 -5.98 15.96 -30.78
C ARG A 141 -4.56 16.24 -31.29
N LEU A 142 -3.74 17.00 -30.57
CA LEU A 142 -2.33 17.22 -30.93
C LEU A 142 -1.54 15.92 -30.95
N VAL A 143 -1.76 15.05 -29.97
CA VAL A 143 -1.14 13.71 -29.90
C VAL A 143 -1.64 12.83 -31.05
N GLU A 144 -2.96 12.76 -31.24
CA GLU A 144 -3.62 11.95 -32.29
C GLU A 144 -3.19 12.31 -33.69
N SER A 145 -2.89 13.60 -33.95
CA SER A 145 -2.43 14.05 -35.25
C SER A 145 -1.10 13.43 -35.68
N GLY A 146 -0.28 12.96 -34.72
CA GLY A 146 1.04 12.38 -34.97
C GLY A 146 2.06 13.35 -35.62
N THR A 147 1.73 14.64 -35.67
CA THR A 147 2.56 15.66 -36.35
C THR A 147 3.60 16.31 -35.45
N HIS A 148 3.49 16.10 -34.12
CA HIS A 148 4.37 16.67 -33.11
C HIS A 148 5.43 15.66 -32.69
N PHE A 149 6.65 16.11 -32.45
CA PHE A 149 7.81 15.31 -32.05
C PHE A 149 8.76 16.13 -31.19
N GLY A 150 9.76 15.48 -30.62
CA GLY A 150 10.78 16.11 -29.78
C GLY A 150 10.18 16.78 -28.54
N GLU A 151 10.72 17.92 -28.13
CA GLU A 151 10.32 18.66 -26.93
C GLU A 151 8.83 19.03 -26.91
N MET A 152 8.27 19.38 -28.08
CA MET A 152 6.87 19.79 -28.17
C MET A 152 5.93 18.63 -27.76
N LEU A 153 6.19 17.43 -28.25
CA LEU A 153 5.45 16.24 -27.89
C LEU A 153 5.69 15.86 -26.40
N ALA A 154 6.93 15.94 -25.93
CA ALA A 154 7.28 15.63 -24.56
C ALA A 154 6.52 16.52 -23.54
N PHE A 155 6.45 17.84 -23.79
CA PHE A 155 5.70 18.75 -22.92
C PHE A 155 4.18 18.56 -23.05
N THR A 156 3.68 18.24 -24.26
CA THR A 156 2.25 17.90 -24.45
C THR A 156 1.85 16.69 -23.61
N LEU A 157 2.65 15.61 -23.66
CA LEU A 157 2.39 14.39 -22.90
C LEU A 157 2.55 14.62 -21.38
N THR A 158 3.53 15.44 -20.97
CA THR A 158 3.71 15.81 -19.56
C THR A 158 2.48 16.55 -19.05
N ALA A 159 2.04 17.60 -19.76
CA ALA A 159 0.86 18.36 -19.36
C ALA A 159 -0.40 17.49 -19.36
N PHE A 160 -0.56 16.62 -20.34
CA PHE A 160 -1.70 15.71 -20.43
C PHE A 160 -1.77 14.79 -19.22
N LEU A 161 -0.65 14.15 -18.86
CA LEU A 161 -0.58 13.25 -17.70
C LEU A 161 -0.89 13.98 -16.40
N GLU A 162 -0.22 15.11 -16.13
CA GLU A 162 -0.45 15.93 -14.93
C GLU A 162 -1.92 16.36 -14.78
N LEU A 163 -2.55 16.79 -15.89
CA LEU A 163 -3.96 17.17 -15.88
C LEU A 163 -4.89 15.98 -15.58
N MET A 164 -4.60 14.81 -16.11
CA MET A 164 -5.39 13.59 -15.85
C MET A 164 -5.22 13.07 -14.43
N ASP A 165 -4.03 13.22 -13.84
CA ASP A 165 -3.73 12.76 -12.50
C ASP A 165 -4.50 13.52 -11.40
N HIS A 166 -5.04 14.71 -11.69
CA HIS A 166 -5.98 15.39 -10.80
C HIS A 166 -7.33 14.68 -10.66
N GLY A 167 -7.65 13.69 -11.51
CA GLY A 167 -8.89 12.91 -11.42
C GLY A 167 -10.17 13.69 -11.74
N ILE A 168 -10.05 14.88 -12.37
CA ILE A 168 -11.19 15.72 -12.75
C ILE A 168 -11.95 15.09 -13.93
N MET A 169 -11.24 14.42 -14.82
CA MET A 169 -11.80 13.74 -15.98
C MET A 169 -11.51 12.23 -15.92
N SER A 170 -12.50 11.42 -16.32
CA SER A 170 -12.33 9.97 -16.37
C SER A 170 -11.45 9.54 -17.53
N TRP A 171 -10.55 8.61 -17.30
CA TRP A 171 -9.74 7.95 -18.33
C TRP A 171 -10.60 7.24 -19.38
N ASP A 172 -11.82 6.78 -19.02
CA ASP A 172 -12.74 6.10 -19.95
C ASP A 172 -13.22 6.98 -21.11
N LEU A 173 -13.05 8.31 -21.02
CA LEU A 173 -13.41 9.26 -22.07
C LEU A 173 -12.33 9.40 -23.14
N ILE A 174 -11.17 8.78 -22.96
CA ILE A 174 -10.04 8.87 -23.89
C ILE A 174 -10.34 8.03 -25.15
N SER A 175 -10.07 8.62 -26.31
CA SER A 175 -10.32 8.00 -27.61
C SER A 175 -9.39 6.80 -27.87
N VAL A 176 -9.87 5.87 -28.69
CA VAL A 176 -9.06 4.72 -29.13
C VAL A 176 -7.87 5.17 -29.99
N SER A 177 -8.02 6.24 -30.77
CA SER A 177 -6.94 6.79 -31.60
C SER A 177 -5.80 7.33 -30.76
N PHE A 178 -6.10 8.00 -29.65
CA PHE A 178 -5.11 8.45 -28.68
C PHE A 178 -4.30 7.28 -28.11
N ILE A 179 -4.99 6.21 -27.65
CA ILE A 179 -4.32 5.03 -27.09
C ILE A 179 -3.37 4.39 -28.10
N LYS A 180 -3.84 4.22 -29.36
CA LYS A 180 -3.01 3.68 -30.45
C LYS A 180 -1.79 4.53 -30.72
N GLN A 181 -1.94 5.85 -30.69
CA GLN A 181 -0.83 6.77 -30.94
C GLN A 181 0.21 6.71 -29.80
N ILE A 182 -0.23 6.69 -28.53
CA ILE A 182 0.68 6.52 -27.38
C ILE A 182 1.39 5.16 -27.44
N ALA A 183 0.67 4.08 -27.74
CA ALA A 183 1.25 2.76 -27.91
C ALA A 183 2.26 2.72 -29.08
N ALA A 184 1.97 3.42 -30.18
CA ALA A 184 2.89 3.54 -31.30
C ALA A 184 4.23 4.19 -30.90
N TYR A 185 4.21 5.20 -30.02
CA TYR A 185 5.44 5.80 -29.49
C TYR A 185 6.26 4.79 -28.67
N VAL A 186 5.60 3.98 -27.84
CA VAL A 186 6.27 2.95 -27.05
C VAL A 186 6.85 1.84 -27.93
N ASN A 187 6.20 1.52 -29.03
CA ASN A 187 6.62 0.44 -29.95
C ASN A 187 7.72 0.88 -30.94
N GLN A 188 8.04 2.17 -31.02
CA GLN A 188 9.10 2.68 -31.92
C GLN A 188 10.49 2.52 -31.31
N PRO A 189 11.46 1.91 -32.01
CA PRO A 189 12.77 1.58 -31.44
C PRO A 189 13.68 2.79 -31.19
N MET A 190 13.43 3.94 -31.79
CA MET A 190 14.29 5.15 -31.76
C MET A 190 13.55 6.39 -31.24
N MET A 191 12.61 6.21 -30.32
CA MET A 191 11.87 7.32 -29.73
C MET A 191 12.68 8.01 -28.64
N ASP A 192 12.49 9.33 -28.48
CA ASP A 192 13.11 10.11 -27.41
C ASP A 192 12.74 9.57 -26.03
N VAL A 193 13.72 9.55 -25.12
CA VAL A 193 13.56 9.02 -23.77
C VAL A 193 12.43 9.71 -23.02
N SER A 194 12.33 11.03 -23.09
CA SER A 194 11.28 11.81 -22.43
C SER A 194 9.88 11.45 -22.93
N ILE A 195 9.73 11.22 -24.23
CA ILE A 195 8.47 10.80 -24.84
C ILE A 195 8.11 9.38 -24.38
N LEU A 196 9.09 8.46 -24.39
CA LEU A 196 8.88 7.10 -23.92
C LEU A 196 8.46 7.04 -22.45
N GLN A 197 9.13 7.79 -21.57
CA GLN A 197 8.79 7.85 -20.13
C GLN A 197 7.34 8.31 -19.93
N ARG A 198 6.92 9.39 -20.60
CA ARG A 198 5.57 9.92 -20.48
C ARG A 198 4.53 9.01 -21.13
N SER A 199 4.84 8.41 -22.26
CA SER A 199 3.95 7.45 -22.92
C SER A 199 3.71 6.21 -22.07
N LEU A 200 4.76 5.65 -21.47
CA LEU A 200 4.65 4.52 -20.55
C LEU A 200 3.83 4.87 -19.31
N ALA A 201 4.07 6.04 -18.68
CA ALA A 201 3.32 6.52 -17.54
C ALA A 201 1.82 6.74 -17.85
N ILE A 202 1.51 7.30 -19.02
CA ILE A 202 0.12 7.48 -19.49
C ILE A 202 -0.57 6.11 -19.63
N LEU A 203 0.09 5.13 -20.26
CA LEU A 203 -0.47 3.78 -20.44
C LEU A 203 -0.66 3.08 -19.08
N GLU A 204 0.29 3.24 -18.15
CA GLU A 204 0.18 2.73 -16.79
C GLU A 204 -1.05 3.32 -16.08
N SER A 205 -1.20 4.66 -16.08
CA SER A 205 -2.34 5.34 -15.46
C SER A 205 -3.67 4.89 -16.09
N MET A 206 -3.73 4.71 -17.41
CA MET A 206 -4.91 4.15 -18.07
C MET A 206 -5.28 2.77 -17.57
N VAL A 207 -4.29 1.87 -17.48
CA VAL A 207 -4.50 0.48 -17.00
C VAL A 207 -4.96 0.46 -15.55
N LEU A 208 -4.37 1.29 -14.68
CA LEU A 208 -4.69 1.32 -13.26
C LEU A 208 -6.09 1.89 -12.98
N ASN A 209 -6.47 2.95 -13.71
CA ASN A 209 -7.69 3.71 -13.43
C ASN A 209 -8.91 3.29 -14.25
N SER A 210 -8.76 2.43 -15.28
CA SER A 210 -9.87 1.99 -16.10
C SER A 210 -9.78 0.52 -16.50
N HIS A 211 -10.82 -0.23 -16.14
CA HIS A 211 -10.90 -1.65 -16.52
C HIS A 211 -11.16 -1.82 -18.05
N SER A 212 -11.90 -0.90 -18.67
CA SER A 212 -12.17 -0.95 -20.10
C SER A 212 -10.93 -0.70 -20.96
N LEU A 213 -10.03 0.17 -20.49
CA LEU A 213 -8.81 0.52 -21.20
C LEU A 213 -7.72 -0.54 -21.06
N TYR A 214 -7.70 -1.32 -19.96
CA TYR A 214 -6.74 -2.40 -19.79
C TYR A 214 -6.65 -3.30 -21.03
N GLN A 215 -7.79 -3.80 -21.52
CA GLN A 215 -7.81 -4.71 -22.67
C GLN A 215 -7.21 -4.07 -23.93
N ARG A 216 -7.51 -2.80 -24.16
CA ARG A 216 -6.99 -2.07 -25.32
C ARG A 216 -5.50 -1.82 -25.22
N VAL A 217 -5.03 -1.36 -24.06
CA VAL A 217 -3.60 -1.15 -23.83
C VAL A 217 -2.83 -2.47 -23.97
N ALA A 218 -3.33 -3.56 -23.41
CA ALA A 218 -2.72 -4.88 -23.53
C ALA A 218 -2.63 -5.39 -24.98
N GLN A 219 -3.60 -5.04 -25.83
CA GLN A 219 -3.58 -5.37 -27.25
C GLN A 219 -2.59 -4.54 -28.05
N GLU A 220 -2.53 -3.23 -27.80
CA GLU A 220 -1.70 -2.30 -28.56
C GLU A 220 -0.23 -2.29 -28.08
N THR A 221 0.03 -2.69 -26.82
CA THR A 221 1.38 -2.71 -26.24
C THR A 221 1.68 -4.07 -25.64
N PRO A 222 2.15 -5.04 -26.44
CA PRO A 222 2.48 -6.37 -25.92
C PRO A 222 3.61 -6.31 -24.88
N VAL A 223 3.50 -7.10 -23.80
CA VAL A 223 4.52 -7.17 -22.74
C VAL A 223 5.91 -7.56 -23.26
N THR A 224 5.95 -8.30 -24.38
CA THR A 224 7.20 -8.67 -25.06
C THR A 224 7.97 -7.46 -25.59
N GLN A 225 7.27 -6.40 -25.99
CA GLN A 225 7.88 -5.15 -26.41
C GLN A 225 8.39 -4.35 -25.21
N LEU A 226 7.63 -4.30 -24.12
CA LEU A 226 8.03 -3.61 -22.88
C LEU A 226 9.33 -4.16 -22.30
N ILE A 227 9.56 -5.46 -22.40
CA ILE A 227 10.79 -6.10 -21.93
C ILE A 227 12.03 -5.56 -22.69
N THR A 228 11.92 -5.18 -23.95
CA THR A 228 13.05 -4.64 -24.71
C THR A 228 13.55 -3.30 -24.16
N HIS A 229 12.66 -2.51 -23.53
CA HIS A 229 13.00 -1.23 -22.91
C HIS A 229 13.81 -1.36 -21.62
N LEU A 230 13.87 -2.55 -21.01
CA LEU A 230 14.60 -2.78 -19.76
C LEU A 230 16.12 -2.69 -19.89
N SER A 231 16.65 -2.69 -21.10
CA SER A 231 18.06 -2.40 -21.38
C SER A 231 18.43 -0.92 -21.21
N ASN A 232 17.46 -0.01 -21.28
CA ASN A 232 17.67 1.42 -21.12
C ASN A 232 17.36 1.86 -19.68
N GLN A 233 18.41 2.31 -18.97
CA GLN A 233 18.33 2.69 -17.55
C GLN A 233 17.35 3.83 -17.24
N GLU A 234 17.10 4.73 -18.18
CA GLU A 234 16.22 5.87 -17.98
C GLU A 234 14.73 5.52 -18.12
N ILE A 235 14.45 4.35 -18.71
CA ILE A 235 13.08 3.89 -19.01
C ILE A 235 12.65 2.70 -18.18
N GLN A 236 13.61 1.95 -17.59
CA GLN A 236 13.38 0.68 -16.88
C GLN A 236 12.23 0.76 -15.87
N THR A 237 12.19 1.81 -15.04
CA THR A 237 11.18 1.95 -13.99
C THR A 237 9.78 2.06 -14.57
N TYR A 238 9.60 2.89 -15.60
CA TYR A 238 8.31 3.06 -16.28
C TYR A 238 7.87 1.79 -17.02
N ALA A 239 8.82 1.09 -17.63
CA ALA A 239 8.52 -0.16 -18.33
C ALA A 239 8.07 -1.28 -17.35
N ILE A 240 8.74 -1.44 -16.21
CA ILE A 240 8.33 -2.41 -15.18
C ILE A 240 7.01 -1.99 -14.55
N ALA A 241 6.77 -0.70 -14.30
CA ALA A 241 5.52 -0.19 -13.76
C ALA A 241 4.33 -0.58 -14.65
N LEU A 242 4.46 -0.38 -15.97
CA LEU A 242 3.42 -0.79 -16.91
C LEU A 242 3.27 -2.32 -16.99
N ILE A 243 4.35 -3.10 -16.95
CA ILE A 243 4.28 -4.57 -16.87
C ILE A 243 3.52 -5.01 -15.62
N ASN A 244 3.83 -4.41 -14.48
CA ASN A 244 3.15 -4.68 -13.21
C ASN A 244 1.66 -4.30 -13.25
N ALA A 245 1.33 -3.13 -13.79
CA ALA A 245 -0.06 -2.68 -13.95
C ALA A 245 -0.86 -3.66 -14.83
N LEU A 246 -0.30 -4.08 -15.96
CA LEU A 246 -0.91 -5.06 -16.85
C LEU A 246 -1.09 -6.41 -16.12
N PHE A 247 -0.08 -6.88 -15.40
CA PHE A 247 -0.14 -8.14 -14.66
C PHE A 247 -1.21 -8.08 -13.54
N LEU A 248 -1.25 -7.00 -12.79
CA LEU A 248 -2.23 -6.78 -11.71
C LEU A 248 -3.68 -6.81 -12.24
N LYS A 249 -3.92 -6.20 -13.40
CA LYS A 249 -5.26 -6.11 -14.00
C LYS A 249 -5.62 -7.32 -14.87
N THR A 250 -4.67 -8.21 -15.12
CA THR A 250 -4.94 -9.46 -15.89
C THR A 250 -5.95 -10.33 -15.13
N PRO A 251 -7.03 -10.79 -15.80
CA PRO A 251 -7.99 -11.74 -15.21
C PRO A 251 -7.29 -13.00 -14.67
N GLU A 252 -7.83 -13.56 -13.62
CA GLU A 252 -7.22 -14.71 -12.91
C GLU A 252 -6.93 -15.90 -13.81
N ASP A 253 -7.86 -16.24 -14.69
CA ASP A 253 -7.75 -17.32 -15.67
C ASP A 253 -6.59 -17.14 -16.68
N ARG A 254 -6.11 -15.90 -16.88
CA ARG A 254 -5.04 -15.55 -17.80
C ARG A 254 -3.72 -15.14 -17.14
N ARG A 255 -3.68 -15.02 -15.83
CA ARG A 255 -2.46 -14.62 -15.09
C ARG A 255 -1.31 -15.61 -15.30
N GLN A 256 -1.62 -16.90 -15.33
CA GLN A 256 -0.64 -17.94 -15.56
C GLN A 256 -0.06 -17.90 -16.98
N GLU A 257 -0.87 -17.60 -17.98
CA GLU A 257 -0.42 -17.41 -19.37
C GLU A 257 0.51 -16.20 -19.49
N MET A 258 0.15 -15.08 -18.86
CA MET A 258 0.99 -13.89 -18.82
C MET A 258 2.33 -14.17 -18.14
N ALA A 259 2.32 -14.81 -16.98
CA ALA A 259 3.55 -15.19 -16.27
C ALA A 259 4.44 -16.11 -17.12
N SER A 260 3.85 -17.07 -17.83
CA SER A 260 4.58 -17.96 -18.75
C SER A 260 5.21 -17.17 -19.90
N THR A 261 4.52 -16.17 -20.44
CA THR A 261 5.06 -15.28 -21.49
C THR A 261 6.25 -14.48 -20.97
N LEU A 262 6.16 -13.92 -19.77
CA LEU A 262 7.25 -13.17 -19.13
C LEU A 262 8.47 -14.06 -18.87
N ALA A 263 8.25 -15.30 -18.43
CA ALA A 263 9.31 -16.28 -18.20
C ALA A 263 9.99 -16.70 -19.50
N GLN A 264 9.23 -16.99 -20.57
CA GLN A 264 9.77 -17.32 -21.90
C GLN A 264 10.63 -16.20 -22.48
N LYS A 265 10.35 -14.94 -22.13
CA LYS A 265 11.16 -13.79 -22.53
C LYS A 265 12.30 -13.48 -21.56
N HIS A 266 12.58 -14.36 -20.62
CA HIS A 266 13.66 -14.27 -19.65
C HIS A 266 13.65 -12.96 -18.83
N LEU A 267 12.44 -12.44 -18.49
CA LEU A 267 12.28 -11.18 -17.74
C LEU A 267 13.14 -11.13 -16.48
N ARG A 268 13.17 -12.22 -15.70
CA ARG A 268 13.98 -12.31 -14.47
C ARG A 268 15.47 -12.12 -14.74
N GLY A 269 15.99 -12.78 -15.76
CA GLY A 269 17.41 -12.67 -16.15
C GLY A 269 17.77 -11.26 -16.63
N ILE A 270 16.88 -10.61 -17.35
CA ILE A 270 17.04 -9.23 -17.82
C ILE A 270 17.05 -8.27 -16.62
N ILE A 271 16.09 -8.40 -15.68
CA ILE A 271 16.05 -7.61 -14.46
C ILE A 271 17.31 -7.83 -13.62
N LEU A 272 17.73 -9.07 -13.45
CA LEU A 272 18.93 -9.40 -12.69
C LEU A 272 20.18 -8.74 -13.26
N ASN A 273 20.36 -8.81 -14.57
CA ASN A 273 21.58 -8.34 -15.22
C ASN A 273 21.62 -6.82 -15.43
N HIS A 274 20.49 -6.21 -15.83
CA HIS A 274 20.45 -4.79 -16.19
C HIS A 274 20.05 -3.87 -15.05
N ILE A 275 19.35 -4.38 -14.01
CA ILE A 275 18.82 -3.58 -12.91
C ILE A 275 19.51 -3.94 -11.60
N ILE A 276 19.38 -5.17 -11.13
CA ILE A 276 19.86 -5.57 -9.80
C ILE A 276 21.39 -5.60 -9.74
N ARG A 277 22.04 -6.15 -10.77
CA ARG A 277 23.51 -6.22 -10.93
C ARG A 277 24.07 -5.07 -11.77
N GLY A 278 23.23 -4.10 -12.13
CA GLY A 278 23.63 -2.93 -12.89
C GLY A 278 24.65 -2.05 -12.14
N ASN A 279 25.25 -1.10 -12.87
CA ASN A 279 26.30 -0.24 -12.33
C ASN A 279 25.80 0.84 -11.36
N ARG A 280 24.50 0.98 -11.15
CA ARG A 280 23.90 1.97 -10.27
C ARG A 280 23.07 1.29 -9.17
N PRO A 281 23.01 1.87 -7.97
CA PRO A 281 22.15 1.36 -6.92
C PRO A 281 20.67 1.47 -7.32
N VAL A 282 19.88 0.47 -6.94
CA VAL A 282 18.44 0.45 -7.19
C VAL A 282 17.79 1.57 -6.36
N LYS A 283 17.14 2.53 -7.03
CA LYS A 283 16.40 3.63 -6.39
C LYS A 283 15.10 3.11 -5.76
N ALA A 284 14.52 3.90 -4.83
CA ALA A 284 13.30 3.54 -4.11
C ALA A 284 12.11 3.21 -5.01
N GLU A 285 11.90 3.99 -6.08
CA GLU A 285 10.84 3.75 -7.06
C GLU A 285 11.01 2.40 -7.79
N MET A 286 12.21 2.12 -8.26
CA MET A 286 12.53 0.84 -8.89
C MET A 286 12.41 -0.32 -7.89
N ALA A 287 12.85 -0.13 -6.65
CA ALA A 287 12.74 -1.14 -5.59
C ALA A 287 11.27 -1.48 -5.31
N HIS A 288 10.39 -0.47 -5.31
CA HIS A 288 8.95 -0.67 -5.22
C HIS A 288 8.41 -1.51 -6.39
N GLN A 289 8.79 -1.18 -7.62
CA GLN A 289 8.33 -1.94 -8.79
C GLN A 289 8.84 -3.40 -8.78
N LEU A 290 10.05 -3.64 -8.31
CA LEU A 290 10.57 -5.01 -8.13
C LEU A 290 9.82 -5.76 -7.03
N TYR A 291 9.47 -5.08 -5.92
CA TYR A 291 8.62 -5.64 -4.88
C TYR A 291 7.23 -6.02 -5.43
N VAL A 292 6.58 -5.14 -6.18
CA VAL A 292 5.28 -5.42 -6.79
C VAL A 292 5.36 -6.64 -7.71
N LEU A 293 6.37 -6.70 -8.58
CA LEU A 293 6.57 -7.85 -9.48
C LEU A 293 6.79 -9.17 -8.71
N GLN A 294 7.55 -9.12 -7.62
CA GLN A 294 7.77 -10.26 -6.73
C GLN A 294 6.45 -10.75 -6.13
N VAL A 295 5.64 -9.85 -5.56
CA VAL A 295 4.35 -10.18 -4.96
C VAL A 295 3.39 -10.77 -6.00
N LEU A 296 3.25 -10.13 -7.17
CA LEU A 296 2.38 -10.63 -8.25
C LEU A 296 2.81 -12.02 -8.74
N THR A 297 4.12 -12.27 -8.79
CA THR A 297 4.65 -13.60 -9.17
C THR A 297 4.32 -14.66 -8.12
N PHE A 298 4.45 -14.34 -6.83
CA PHE A 298 4.13 -15.29 -5.76
C PHE A 298 2.62 -15.49 -5.59
N ASN A 299 1.79 -14.50 -5.91
CA ASN A 299 0.34 -14.65 -5.89
C ASN A 299 -0.18 -15.67 -6.91
N LEU A 300 0.61 -16.08 -7.90
CA LEU A 300 0.27 -17.24 -8.76
C LEU A 300 0.20 -18.56 -7.98
N LEU A 301 0.80 -18.62 -6.81
CA LEU A 301 0.74 -19.79 -5.93
C LEU A 301 -0.56 -19.88 -5.14
N GLU A 302 -1.34 -18.79 -5.07
CA GLU A 302 -2.56 -18.71 -4.26
C GLU A 302 -3.58 -19.76 -4.64
N GLU A 303 -3.81 -20.00 -5.92
CA GLU A 303 -4.74 -21.05 -6.40
C GLU A 303 -4.38 -22.41 -5.81
N ARG A 304 -3.11 -22.80 -5.89
CA ARG A 304 -2.64 -24.10 -5.34
C ARG A 304 -2.62 -24.11 -3.82
N MET A 305 -2.32 -22.98 -3.18
CA MET A 305 -2.34 -22.80 -1.73
C MET A 305 -3.75 -22.96 -1.16
N MET A 306 -4.77 -22.51 -1.90
CA MET A 306 -6.18 -22.57 -1.50
C MET A 306 -6.92 -23.80 -2.06
N THR A 307 -6.27 -24.62 -2.89
CA THR A 307 -6.83 -25.87 -3.41
C THR A 307 -6.71 -26.99 -2.40
N LYS A 308 -7.82 -27.53 -1.95
CA LYS A 308 -7.88 -28.72 -1.08
C LYS A 308 -7.58 -29.97 -1.92
N MET A 309 -6.84 -30.90 -1.34
CA MET A 309 -6.72 -32.23 -1.94
C MET A 309 -8.04 -32.98 -1.86
N ASP A 310 -8.45 -33.62 -2.97
CA ASP A 310 -9.55 -34.60 -2.95
C ASP A 310 -9.00 -35.98 -2.59
N PRO A 311 -9.32 -36.52 -1.41
CA PRO A 311 -8.85 -37.84 -0.99
C PRO A 311 -9.35 -38.98 -1.89
N ASN A 312 -10.33 -38.75 -2.75
CA ASN A 312 -10.89 -39.74 -3.68
C ASN A 312 -10.25 -39.64 -5.07
N ASP A 313 -9.59 -38.56 -5.41
CA ASP A 313 -8.90 -38.41 -6.70
C ASP A 313 -7.64 -39.30 -6.75
N GLN A 314 -7.67 -40.30 -7.66
CA GLN A 314 -6.54 -41.22 -7.80
C GLN A 314 -5.26 -40.54 -8.28
N LYS A 315 -5.35 -39.55 -9.19
CA LYS A 315 -4.17 -38.83 -9.70
C LYS A 315 -3.45 -38.06 -8.59
N GLN A 316 -4.21 -37.45 -7.69
CA GLN A 316 -3.62 -36.73 -6.55
C GLN A 316 -2.99 -37.72 -5.55
N ARG A 317 -3.63 -38.85 -5.29
CA ARG A 317 -3.04 -39.92 -4.44
C ARG A 317 -1.77 -40.51 -5.04
N ASP A 318 -1.69 -40.63 -6.36
CA ASP A 318 -0.51 -41.15 -7.05
C ASP A 318 0.73 -40.27 -6.80
N ILE A 319 0.57 -38.97 -6.57
CA ILE A 319 1.67 -38.05 -6.18
C ILE A 319 2.24 -38.46 -4.81
N ILE A 320 1.37 -38.73 -3.84
CA ILE A 320 1.81 -39.18 -2.50
C ILE A 320 2.48 -40.55 -2.60
N PHE A 321 1.93 -41.42 -3.43
CA PHE A 321 2.54 -42.73 -3.69
C PHE A 321 3.94 -42.60 -4.32
N GLU A 322 4.11 -41.63 -5.22
CA GLU A 322 5.43 -41.36 -5.82
C GLU A 322 6.46 -40.86 -4.78
N LEU A 323 6.04 -39.99 -3.85
CA LEU A 323 6.90 -39.56 -2.73
C LEU A 323 7.37 -40.76 -1.91
N ARG A 324 6.46 -41.71 -1.60
CA ARG A 324 6.80 -42.96 -0.91
C ARG A 324 7.78 -43.79 -1.70
N ARG A 325 7.54 -43.97 -3.00
CA ARG A 325 8.37 -44.77 -3.90
C ARG A 325 9.82 -44.23 -3.97
N ILE A 326 9.96 -42.90 -4.08
CA ILE A 326 11.31 -42.27 -4.14
C ILE A 326 12.05 -42.45 -2.81
N ALA A 327 11.36 -42.39 -1.67
CA ALA A 327 11.99 -42.48 -0.35
C ALA A 327 12.46 -43.90 0.00
N PHE A 328 11.68 -44.93 -0.37
CA PHE A 328 11.87 -46.31 0.14
C PHE A 328 12.19 -47.35 -0.94
N ASP A 329 12.56 -46.92 -2.14
CA ASP A 329 13.05 -47.81 -3.24
C ASP A 329 12.14 -49.03 -3.48
N GLY A 330 10.82 -48.80 -3.51
CA GLY A 330 9.83 -49.84 -3.36
C GLY A 330 9.38 -50.51 -4.66
N ASP A 331 10.27 -51.18 -5.43
CA ASP A 331 9.90 -52.10 -6.51
C ASP A 331 9.61 -53.54 -6.04
N SER A 332 9.74 -53.82 -4.75
CA SER A 332 9.32 -55.11 -4.19
C SER A 332 7.80 -55.16 -4.01
N ASP A 333 7.14 -55.77 -4.98
CA ASP A 333 5.70 -55.96 -4.99
C ASP A 333 5.27 -57.02 -3.98
N PRO A 334 4.73 -56.68 -2.78
CA PRO A 334 4.31 -57.69 -1.81
C PRO A 334 3.05 -58.37 -2.32
N SER A 335 3.09 -59.66 -2.37
CA SER A 335 1.91 -60.50 -2.73
C SER A 335 0.81 -60.37 -1.65
N GLY A 336 -0.28 -59.71 -2.01
CA GLY A 336 -1.48 -59.63 -1.16
C GLY A 336 -1.89 -58.20 -0.77
N THR A 337 -3.18 -57.87 -0.93
CA THR A 337 -3.74 -56.51 -0.73
C THR A 337 -3.65 -56.00 0.72
N GLU A 338 -3.79 -56.87 1.71
CA GLU A 338 -3.72 -56.47 3.13
C GLU A 338 -2.28 -56.20 3.61
N LYS A 339 -1.31 -57.02 3.12
CA LYS A 339 0.10 -56.83 3.38
C LYS A 339 0.58 -55.50 2.77
N ARG A 340 0.14 -55.16 1.57
CA ARG A 340 0.41 -53.86 0.93
C ARG A 340 -0.09 -52.69 1.76
N LYS A 341 -1.34 -52.74 2.25
CA LYS A 341 -1.91 -51.68 3.09
C LYS A 341 -1.09 -51.46 4.38
N ALA A 342 -0.70 -52.53 5.03
CA ALA A 342 0.07 -52.45 6.26
C ALA A 342 1.49 -51.85 6.04
N ILE A 343 2.16 -52.25 4.95
CA ILE A 343 3.48 -51.70 4.58
C ILE A 343 3.35 -50.21 4.22
N TYR A 344 2.39 -49.84 3.40
CA TYR A 344 2.17 -48.41 3.03
C TYR A 344 1.85 -47.53 4.22
N THR A 345 1.05 -48.02 5.16
CA THR A 345 0.76 -47.28 6.42
C THR A 345 2.02 -47.07 7.24
N LYS A 346 2.90 -48.08 7.30
CA LYS A 346 4.22 -47.97 7.95
C LYS A 346 5.09 -46.91 7.27
N ASP A 347 5.19 -46.98 5.94
CA ASP A 347 6.01 -46.06 5.13
C ASP A 347 5.50 -44.61 5.26
N TYR A 348 4.18 -44.39 5.20
CA TYR A 348 3.59 -43.05 5.40
C TYR A 348 3.80 -42.51 6.81
N ARG A 349 3.85 -43.36 7.82
CA ARG A 349 4.23 -42.96 9.18
C ARG A 349 5.71 -42.56 9.21
N MET A 350 6.58 -43.31 8.55
CA MET A 350 8.01 -42.99 8.44
C MET A 350 8.26 -41.71 7.65
N LEU A 351 7.38 -41.37 6.66
CA LEU A 351 7.37 -40.08 6.00
C LEU A 351 6.88 -38.93 6.91
N GLY A 352 6.33 -39.24 8.08
CA GLY A 352 5.90 -38.23 9.05
C GLY A 352 4.54 -37.59 8.73
N PHE A 353 3.65 -38.29 8.03
CA PHE A 353 2.26 -37.84 7.87
C PHE A 353 1.47 -38.03 9.14
N THR A 354 0.57 -37.07 9.45
CA THR A 354 -0.30 -37.12 10.62
C THR A 354 -1.34 -38.24 10.48
N ASN A 355 -1.82 -38.49 9.24
CA ASN A 355 -2.76 -39.53 8.89
C ASN A 355 -2.11 -40.61 8.01
N PRO A 356 -1.33 -41.56 8.59
CA PRO A 356 -0.59 -42.54 7.81
C PRO A 356 -1.48 -43.57 7.08
N VAL A 357 -2.75 -43.72 7.45
CA VAL A 357 -3.72 -44.57 6.76
C VAL A 357 -4.22 -43.91 5.48
N ASN A 358 -4.45 -42.60 5.52
CA ASN A 358 -4.86 -41.79 4.38
C ASN A 358 -4.15 -40.42 4.40
N PRO A 359 -2.91 -40.35 3.92
CA PRO A 359 -2.13 -39.09 3.95
C PRO A 359 -2.74 -37.92 3.17
N ALA A 360 -3.67 -38.21 2.24
CA ALA A 360 -4.39 -37.18 1.51
C ALA A 360 -5.16 -36.21 2.40
N ILE A 361 -5.58 -36.67 3.60
CA ILE A 361 -6.28 -35.84 4.56
C ILE A 361 -5.42 -34.72 5.10
N ASP A 362 -4.10 -34.88 5.17
CA ASP A 362 -3.17 -33.87 5.66
C ASP A 362 -3.11 -32.63 4.74
N PHE A 363 -3.56 -32.76 3.49
CA PHE A 363 -3.59 -31.68 2.49
C PHE A 363 -4.99 -31.08 2.26
N THR A 364 -5.96 -31.40 3.12
CA THR A 364 -7.32 -30.86 3.02
C THR A 364 -7.48 -29.49 3.69
N GLN A 365 -6.51 -29.07 4.52
CA GLN A 365 -6.50 -27.75 5.13
C GLN A 365 -5.86 -26.72 4.20
N THR A 366 -6.51 -25.57 4.05
CA THR A 366 -6.01 -24.44 3.26
C THR A 366 -5.94 -23.18 4.13
N PRO A 367 -4.88 -22.38 4.06
CA PRO A 367 -3.58 -22.73 3.46
C PRO A 367 -2.86 -23.85 4.24
N PRO A 368 -1.94 -24.64 3.66
CA PRO A 368 -1.31 -24.47 2.35
C PRO A 368 -1.83 -25.38 1.25
N GLY A 369 -2.83 -26.26 1.51
CA GLY A 369 -3.44 -27.10 0.50
C GLY A 369 -2.47 -27.91 -0.37
N MET A 370 -2.77 -27.98 -1.66
CA MET A 370 -1.97 -28.73 -2.66
C MET A 370 -0.57 -28.13 -2.89
N LEU A 371 -0.35 -26.85 -2.56
CA LEU A 371 0.99 -26.25 -2.73
C LEU A 371 2.05 -26.96 -1.87
N ALA A 372 1.66 -27.44 -0.70
CA ALA A 372 2.59 -28.21 0.14
C ALA A 372 3.01 -29.53 -0.54
N LEU A 373 2.09 -30.20 -1.20
CA LEU A 373 2.39 -31.41 -1.94
C LEU A 373 3.27 -31.14 -3.16
N ASP A 374 3.03 -30.04 -3.89
CA ASP A 374 3.84 -29.62 -5.02
C ASP A 374 5.29 -29.34 -4.59
N ASN A 375 5.49 -28.65 -3.45
CA ASN A 375 6.82 -28.40 -2.87
C ASN A 375 7.55 -29.68 -2.49
N MET A 376 6.84 -30.62 -1.85
CA MET A 376 7.42 -31.94 -1.47
C MET A 376 7.82 -32.72 -2.70
N LEU A 377 6.99 -32.74 -3.75
CA LEU A 377 7.27 -33.43 -5.01
C LEU A 377 8.47 -32.81 -5.73
N TYR A 378 8.57 -31.48 -5.75
CA TYR A 378 9.72 -30.79 -6.31
C TYR A 378 11.01 -31.19 -5.61
N LEU A 379 11.04 -31.15 -4.27
CA LEU A 379 12.20 -31.61 -3.49
C LEU A 379 12.58 -33.05 -3.81
N ALA A 380 11.59 -33.94 -3.87
CA ALA A 380 11.82 -35.35 -4.13
C ALA A 380 12.34 -35.64 -5.55
N LYS A 381 11.93 -34.85 -6.55
CA LYS A 381 12.36 -35.05 -7.95
C LYS A 381 13.66 -34.34 -8.31
N VAL A 382 13.83 -33.10 -7.83
CA VAL A 382 14.97 -32.26 -8.23
C VAL A 382 16.15 -32.43 -7.27
N HIS A 383 15.87 -32.61 -5.99
CA HIS A 383 16.89 -32.80 -4.94
C HIS A 383 16.74 -34.16 -4.26
N GLN A 384 16.65 -35.22 -5.06
CA GLN A 384 16.30 -36.57 -4.62
C GLN A 384 17.21 -37.06 -3.48
N ASP A 385 18.53 -36.91 -3.59
CA ASP A 385 19.48 -37.36 -2.56
C ASP A 385 19.23 -36.64 -1.21
N THR A 386 18.89 -35.36 -1.27
CA THR A 386 18.57 -34.57 -0.08
C THR A 386 17.26 -35.03 0.55
N TYR A 387 16.25 -35.30 -0.28
CA TYR A 387 14.96 -35.80 0.17
C TYR A 387 15.11 -37.17 0.85
N ILE A 388 15.73 -38.11 0.20
CA ILE A 388 16.00 -39.48 0.73
C ILE A 388 16.76 -39.39 2.04
N ARG A 389 17.83 -38.58 2.09
CA ARG A 389 18.63 -38.41 3.30
C ARG A 389 17.79 -37.86 4.46
N ILE A 390 16.99 -36.81 4.24
CA ILE A 390 16.12 -36.23 5.29
C ILE A 390 15.12 -37.28 5.80
N VAL A 391 14.47 -38.02 4.89
CA VAL A 391 13.48 -39.02 5.28
C VAL A 391 14.16 -40.20 6.02
N LEU A 392 15.23 -40.75 5.51
CA LEU A 392 15.92 -41.90 6.12
C LEU A 392 16.58 -41.55 7.46
N GLU A 393 17.21 -40.38 7.57
CA GLU A 393 17.80 -39.93 8.83
C GLU A 393 16.76 -39.79 9.94
N ASN A 394 15.53 -39.42 9.60
CA ASN A 394 14.44 -39.25 10.56
C ASN A 394 13.69 -40.56 10.84
N SER A 395 13.51 -41.43 9.80
CA SER A 395 12.77 -42.68 9.93
C SER A 395 13.56 -43.82 10.57
N SER A 396 14.91 -43.74 10.57
CA SER A 396 15.79 -44.73 11.19
C SER A 396 16.06 -44.54 12.68
N ARG A 397 15.56 -43.47 13.27
CA ARG A 397 15.70 -43.19 14.69
C ARG A 397 14.64 -43.93 15.49
N GLU A 398 15.05 -44.75 16.44
CA GLU A 398 14.19 -45.42 17.40
C GLU A 398 13.90 -44.50 18.62
N ASP A 399 14.45 -43.28 18.61
CA ASP A 399 14.34 -42.34 19.70
C ASP A 399 13.15 -41.37 19.47
N LYS A 400 12.73 -40.64 20.51
CA LYS A 400 11.64 -39.66 20.48
C LYS A 400 11.95 -38.40 19.67
N HIS A 401 13.10 -38.36 18.97
CA HIS A 401 13.63 -37.17 18.29
C HIS A 401 13.39 -37.20 16.77
N GLU A 402 12.46 -38.01 16.28
CA GLU A 402 12.09 -38.05 14.86
C GLU A 402 11.50 -36.69 14.42
N CYS A 403 12.03 -36.14 13.31
CA CYS A 403 11.44 -34.99 12.66
C CYS A 403 10.39 -35.47 11.65
N PRO A 404 9.09 -35.19 11.84
CA PRO A 404 8.05 -35.67 10.93
C PRO A 404 8.07 -34.87 9.62
N PHE A 405 8.72 -35.40 8.59
CA PHE A 405 8.92 -34.70 7.31
C PHE A 405 7.61 -34.19 6.70
N GLY A 406 6.59 -35.04 6.57
CA GLY A 406 5.30 -34.67 5.95
C GLY A 406 4.63 -33.50 6.66
N ARG A 407 4.45 -33.63 7.99
CA ARG A 407 3.88 -32.54 8.81
C ARG A 407 4.74 -31.27 8.76
N SER A 408 6.05 -31.43 8.79
CA SER A 408 6.99 -30.29 8.76
C SER A 408 6.96 -29.56 7.43
N ALA A 409 6.86 -30.26 6.30
CA ALA A 409 6.80 -29.67 4.98
C ALA A 409 5.49 -28.88 4.76
N ILE A 410 4.36 -29.42 5.26
CA ILE A 410 3.05 -28.74 5.21
C ILE A 410 3.10 -27.44 6.02
N GLU A 411 3.56 -27.50 7.27
CA GLU A 411 3.60 -26.34 8.14
C GLU A 411 4.65 -25.30 7.67
N LEU A 412 5.79 -25.76 7.14
CA LEU A 412 6.78 -24.87 6.52
C LEU A 412 6.19 -24.13 5.31
N THR A 413 5.49 -24.84 4.41
CA THR A 413 4.85 -24.18 3.25
C THR A 413 3.88 -23.10 3.71
N ARG A 414 3.03 -23.38 4.73
CA ARG A 414 2.13 -22.39 5.32
C ARG A 414 2.89 -21.19 5.86
N MET A 415 3.98 -21.43 6.58
CA MET A 415 4.83 -20.38 7.15
C MET A 415 5.48 -19.51 6.07
N LEU A 416 5.97 -20.11 4.98
CA LEU A 416 6.60 -19.36 3.88
C LEU A 416 5.58 -18.50 3.13
N CYS A 417 4.36 -19.00 2.91
CA CYS A 417 3.25 -18.22 2.35
C CYS A 417 2.92 -17.00 3.23
N ASP A 418 2.89 -17.19 4.55
CA ASP A 418 2.64 -16.13 5.51
C ASP A 418 3.77 -15.08 5.56
N ILE A 419 5.05 -15.51 5.55
CA ILE A 419 6.21 -14.61 5.53
C ILE A 419 6.23 -13.75 4.26
N LEU A 420 5.91 -14.34 3.11
CA LEU A 420 5.94 -13.66 1.80
C LEU A 420 4.56 -13.10 1.39
N GLN A 421 3.56 -13.19 2.27
CA GLN A 421 2.22 -12.62 2.09
C GLN A 421 1.56 -13.07 0.77
N VAL A 422 1.65 -14.38 0.45
CA VAL A 422 1.06 -14.95 -0.76
C VAL A 422 -0.46 -14.79 -0.72
N GLY A 423 -1.04 -14.23 -1.78
CA GLY A 423 -2.47 -13.92 -1.89
C GLY A 423 -2.84 -12.50 -1.44
N GLU A 424 -1.90 -11.72 -0.93
CA GLU A 424 -2.16 -10.32 -0.58
C GLU A 424 -1.81 -9.37 -1.74
N LEU A 425 -2.53 -8.26 -1.82
CA LEU A 425 -2.22 -7.22 -2.81
C LEU A 425 -0.93 -6.49 -2.43
N PRO A 426 -0.14 -6.03 -3.43
CA PRO A 426 1.05 -5.23 -3.16
C PRO A 426 0.73 -3.98 -2.35
N ASN A 427 1.54 -3.68 -1.32
CA ASN A 427 1.41 -2.49 -0.51
C ASN A 427 2.11 -1.31 -1.20
N GLU A 428 1.40 -0.18 -1.40
CA GLU A 428 1.89 1.02 -2.08
C GLU A 428 3.14 1.65 -1.44
N GLY A 429 3.29 1.53 -0.13
CA GLY A 429 4.45 2.09 0.60
C GLY A 429 5.66 1.15 0.72
N CYS A 430 5.56 -0.09 0.24
CA CYS A 430 6.60 -1.10 0.43
C CYS A 430 7.58 -1.13 -0.75
N ASN A 431 8.87 -1.25 -0.43
CA ASN A 431 9.96 -1.40 -1.40
C ASN A 431 10.89 -2.58 -1.06
N ASP A 432 10.36 -3.56 -0.31
CA ASP A 432 11.15 -4.67 0.25
C ASP A 432 11.18 -5.88 -0.70
N PHE A 433 11.85 -5.73 -1.83
CA PHE A 433 12.12 -6.85 -2.73
C PHE A 433 13.36 -7.63 -2.30
N HIS A 434 13.41 -8.91 -2.66
CA HIS A 434 14.54 -9.80 -2.38
C HIS A 434 15.26 -10.20 -3.68
N PRO A 435 16.49 -9.73 -3.91
CA PRO A 435 17.26 -9.99 -5.14
C PRO A 435 17.37 -11.47 -5.48
N MET A 436 17.48 -12.33 -4.49
CA MET A 436 17.65 -13.78 -4.67
C MET A 436 16.50 -14.42 -5.47
N PHE A 437 15.27 -13.90 -5.37
CA PHE A 437 14.12 -14.45 -6.10
C PHE A 437 14.15 -14.15 -7.60
N PHE A 438 15.06 -13.30 -8.04
CA PHE A 438 15.30 -13.02 -9.46
C PHE A 438 16.45 -13.88 -10.05
N THR A 439 17.11 -14.70 -9.23
CA THR A 439 18.28 -15.49 -9.66
C THR A 439 17.93 -16.87 -10.23
N HIS A 440 16.70 -17.35 -10.03
CA HIS A 440 16.28 -18.69 -10.46
C HIS A 440 14.81 -18.69 -10.93
N GLU A 441 14.51 -19.46 -11.98
CA GLU A 441 13.13 -19.54 -12.52
C GLU A 441 12.16 -20.22 -11.53
N ARG A 442 12.63 -21.19 -10.78
CA ARG A 442 11.87 -21.90 -9.73
C ARG A 442 12.32 -21.43 -8.34
N ALA A 443 12.38 -20.11 -8.15
CA ALA A 443 12.92 -19.50 -6.94
C ALA A 443 12.13 -19.85 -5.67
N TRP A 444 10.81 -20.01 -5.76
CA TRP A 444 9.95 -20.43 -4.65
C TRP A 444 10.28 -21.83 -4.18
N GLU A 445 10.35 -22.79 -5.11
CA GLU A 445 10.59 -24.19 -4.79
C GLU A 445 12.02 -24.39 -4.26
N GLU A 446 13.00 -23.69 -4.83
CA GLU A 446 14.38 -23.71 -4.31
C GLU A 446 14.47 -23.09 -2.90
N PHE A 447 13.72 -22.01 -2.66
CA PHE A 447 13.61 -21.41 -1.32
C PHE A 447 13.03 -22.39 -0.31
N PHE A 448 11.94 -23.08 -0.67
CA PHE A 448 11.40 -24.17 0.15
C PHE A 448 12.43 -25.26 0.43
N CYS A 449 13.17 -25.70 -0.60
CA CYS A 449 14.19 -26.74 -0.47
C CYS A 449 15.32 -26.34 0.48
N ILE A 450 15.71 -25.06 0.50
CA ILE A 450 16.69 -24.54 1.47
C ILE A 450 16.09 -24.53 2.88
N CYS A 451 14.85 -24.07 3.03
CA CYS A 451 14.21 -23.94 4.34
C CYS A 451 13.87 -25.28 4.99
N ILE A 452 13.52 -26.32 4.22
CA ILE A 452 13.28 -27.66 4.78
C ILE A 452 14.58 -28.32 5.29
N GLN A 453 15.70 -28.07 4.62
CA GLN A 453 17.01 -28.48 5.10
C GLN A 453 17.40 -27.77 6.39
N LEU A 454 17.11 -26.46 6.49
CA LEU A 454 17.30 -25.70 7.71
C LEU A 454 16.43 -26.24 8.85
N LEU A 455 15.17 -26.56 8.57
CA LEU A 455 14.26 -27.15 9.56
C LEU A 455 14.85 -28.45 10.14
N ASN A 456 15.30 -29.37 9.28
CA ASN A 456 15.92 -30.63 9.71
C ASN A 456 17.19 -30.39 10.55
N LYS A 457 18.01 -29.40 10.17
CA LYS A 457 19.20 -28.99 10.93
C LYS A 457 18.81 -28.43 12.31
N THR A 458 17.89 -27.48 12.37
CA THR A 458 17.43 -26.83 13.60
C THR A 458 16.77 -27.81 14.54
N TRP A 459 15.99 -28.78 14.02
CA TRP A 459 15.42 -29.87 14.79
C TRP A 459 16.50 -30.67 15.53
N LYS A 460 17.58 -31.01 14.83
CA LYS A 460 18.72 -31.75 15.41
C LYS A 460 19.48 -30.90 16.43
N GLU A 461 19.75 -29.63 16.15
CA GLU A 461 20.42 -28.70 17.07
C GLU A 461 19.68 -28.52 18.38
N MET A 462 18.35 -28.43 18.31
CA MET A 462 17.47 -28.31 19.46
C MET A 462 17.25 -29.64 20.20
N ARG A 463 17.67 -30.78 19.63
CA ARG A 463 17.30 -32.13 20.09
C ARG A 463 15.80 -32.24 20.34
N ALA A 464 15.03 -31.72 19.40
CA ALA A 464 13.59 -31.55 19.53
C ALA A 464 12.85 -32.89 19.55
N THR A 465 11.71 -32.91 20.23
CA THR A 465 10.74 -34.00 20.23
C THR A 465 9.44 -33.53 19.56
N ALA A 466 8.48 -34.43 19.38
CA ALA A 466 7.19 -34.07 18.81
C ALA A 466 6.46 -32.95 19.58
N GLU A 467 6.70 -32.81 20.90
CA GLU A 467 6.14 -31.75 21.76
C GLU A 467 6.78 -30.38 21.49
N ASP A 468 8.01 -30.35 20.99
CA ASP A 468 8.76 -29.14 20.71
C ASP A 468 8.48 -28.58 19.29
N PHE A 469 7.59 -29.22 18.52
CA PHE A 469 7.31 -28.88 17.13
C PHE A 469 7.07 -27.36 16.93
N ASN A 470 6.19 -26.76 17.71
CA ASN A 470 5.86 -25.34 17.60
C ASN A 470 7.05 -24.42 17.97
N LYS A 471 7.89 -24.86 18.92
CA LYS A 471 9.12 -24.12 19.31
C LYS A 471 10.12 -24.12 18.15
N VAL A 472 10.31 -25.27 17.50
CA VAL A 472 11.19 -25.39 16.32
C VAL A 472 10.68 -24.49 15.21
N MET A 473 9.37 -24.50 14.91
CA MET A 473 8.77 -23.65 13.89
C MET A 473 8.94 -22.14 14.20
N THR A 474 8.87 -21.76 15.47
CA THR A 474 9.13 -20.38 15.90
C THR A 474 10.57 -19.95 15.66
N VAL A 475 11.53 -20.83 16.03
CA VAL A 475 12.97 -20.56 15.77
C VAL A 475 13.25 -20.51 14.27
N LEU A 476 12.69 -21.43 13.50
CA LEU A 476 12.83 -21.48 12.06
C LEU A 476 12.31 -20.20 11.39
N ARG A 477 11.12 -19.73 11.79
CA ARG A 477 10.56 -18.46 11.31
C ARG A 477 11.53 -17.31 11.54
N GLU A 478 12.11 -17.23 12.72
CA GLU A 478 13.07 -16.17 13.08
C GLU A 478 14.36 -16.28 12.24
N GLN A 479 14.90 -17.48 12.05
CA GLN A 479 16.08 -17.70 11.20
C GLN A 479 15.82 -17.23 9.76
N ILE A 480 14.65 -17.58 9.22
CA ILE A 480 14.25 -17.20 7.85
C ILE A 480 14.06 -15.68 7.75
N THR A 481 13.27 -15.07 8.63
CA THR A 481 12.96 -13.63 8.56
C THR A 481 14.22 -12.77 8.76
N ARG A 482 15.10 -13.13 9.70
CA ARG A 482 16.38 -12.44 9.89
C ARG A 482 17.29 -12.55 8.67
N SER A 483 17.33 -13.73 8.04
CA SER A 483 18.14 -13.95 6.83
C SER A 483 17.60 -13.21 5.62
N LEU A 484 16.27 -13.12 5.48
CA LEU A 484 15.62 -12.31 4.44
C LEU A 484 15.88 -10.81 4.63
N ALA A 485 15.83 -10.32 5.87
CA ALA A 485 16.12 -8.91 6.19
C ALA A 485 17.54 -8.48 5.78
N MET A 486 18.49 -9.42 5.69
CA MET A 486 19.83 -9.14 5.17
C MET A 486 19.91 -9.05 3.64
N LYS A 487 18.79 -9.21 2.93
CA LYS A 487 18.66 -9.13 1.47
C LYS A 487 19.75 -9.89 0.70
N PRO A 488 19.88 -11.21 0.88
CA PRO A 488 20.91 -11.98 0.18
C PRO A 488 20.75 -11.86 -1.33
N PRO A 489 21.85 -11.67 -2.10
CA PRO A 489 21.77 -11.44 -3.54
C PRO A 489 21.50 -12.72 -4.35
N SER A 490 21.61 -13.91 -3.73
CA SER A 490 21.31 -15.20 -4.37
C SER A 490 20.82 -16.24 -3.36
N LEU A 491 20.14 -17.27 -3.86
CA LEU A 491 19.69 -18.42 -3.06
C LEU A 491 20.87 -19.15 -2.39
N GLU A 492 22.01 -19.23 -3.05
CA GLU A 492 23.20 -19.85 -2.45
C GLU A 492 23.73 -19.04 -1.28
N GLN A 493 23.76 -17.71 -1.37
CA GLN A 493 24.15 -16.87 -0.24
C GLN A 493 23.12 -16.91 0.89
N LEU A 494 21.83 -17.03 0.57
CA LEU A 494 20.80 -17.31 1.58
C LEU A 494 21.12 -18.62 2.32
N ARG A 495 21.42 -19.69 1.60
CA ARG A 495 21.80 -20.99 2.17
C ARG A 495 22.96 -20.85 3.15
N VAL A 496 24.03 -20.15 2.76
CA VAL A 496 25.20 -19.90 3.61
C VAL A 496 24.80 -19.14 4.87
N LYS A 497 24.00 -18.08 4.74
CA LYS A 497 23.52 -17.28 5.89
C LYS A 497 22.65 -18.10 6.85
N LEU A 498 21.72 -18.89 6.34
CA LEU A 498 20.88 -19.77 7.14
C LEU A 498 21.69 -20.87 7.82
N CYS A 499 22.73 -21.38 7.15
CA CYS A 499 23.65 -22.35 7.76
C CYS A 499 24.47 -21.74 8.92
N SER A 500 24.83 -20.45 8.83
CA SER A 500 25.56 -19.76 9.89
C SER A 500 24.67 -19.37 11.08
N LEU A 501 23.37 -19.16 10.86
CA LEU A 501 22.41 -18.79 11.89
C LEU A 501 21.88 -20.03 12.62
N SER A 502 22.73 -20.63 13.45
CA SER A 502 22.39 -21.80 14.28
C SER A 502 21.39 -21.44 15.39
N TYR A 503 20.79 -22.46 16.03
CA TYR A 503 19.91 -22.24 17.19
C TYR A 503 20.62 -21.48 18.33
N SER A 504 21.87 -21.82 18.63
CA SER A 504 22.67 -21.11 19.64
C SER A 504 22.90 -19.64 19.27
N GLU A 505 23.10 -19.35 18.00
CA GLU A 505 23.24 -17.97 17.51
C GLU A 505 21.92 -17.19 17.64
N VAL A 506 20.78 -17.79 17.32
CA VAL A 506 19.47 -17.17 17.56
C VAL A 506 19.27 -16.84 19.03
N LEU A 507 19.63 -17.74 19.94
CA LEU A 507 19.55 -17.47 21.38
C LEU A 507 20.46 -16.32 21.80
N ARG A 508 21.68 -16.26 21.26
CA ARG A 508 22.63 -15.18 21.53
C ARG A 508 22.08 -13.83 21.05
N LEU A 509 21.51 -13.80 19.85
CA LEU A 509 20.88 -12.58 19.30
C LEU A 509 19.69 -12.11 20.14
N ARG A 510 18.79 -13.03 20.56
CA ARG A 510 17.67 -12.72 21.47
C ARG A 510 18.16 -12.13 22.79
N GLN A 511 19.25 -12.69 23.35
CA GLN A 511 19.83 -12.18 24.58
C GLN A 511 20.42 -10.77 24.39
N SER A 512 21.16 -10.55 23.29
CA SER A 512 21.70 -9.23 22.95
C SER A 512 20.60 -8.18 22.75
N GLU A 513 19.50 -8.55 22.09
CA GLU A 513 18.35 -7.64 21.89
C GLU A 513 17.66 -7.31 23.22
N ARG A 514 17.51 -8.28 24.14
CA ARG A 514 16.98 -8.03 25.47
C ARG A 514 17.87 -7.06 26.24
N MET A 515 19.20 -7.28 26.24
CA MET A 515 20.15 -6.39 26.89
C MET A 515 20.11 -4.97 26.28
N SER A 516 19.98 -4.87 24.97
CA SER A 516 19.83 -3.58 24.28
C SER A 516 18.50 -2.88 24.60
N GLN A 517 17.43 -3.63 24.84
CA GLN A 517 16.15 -3.09 25.35
C GLN A 517 16.28 -2.58 26.78
N ASP A 518 17.06 -3.27 27.62
CA ASP A 518 17.33 -2.81 28.98
C ASP A 518 18.15 -1.51 28.99
N ASP A 519 19.02 -1.26 28.01
CA ASP A 519 19.72 0.01 27.84
C ASP A 519 18.77 1.17 27.52
N PHE A 520 17.62 0.93 26.86
CA PHE A 520 16.57 1.94 26.69
C PHE A 520 15.84 2.27 28.00
N GLN A 521 16.01 1.47 29.05
CA GLN A 521 15.53 1.72 30.41
C GLN A 521 16.59 2.40 31.29
N SER A 522 17.69 2.88 30.72
CA SER A 522 18.68 3.65 31.46
C SER A 522 18.06 4.94 31.99
N PRO A 523 18.43 5.39 33.22
CA PRO A 523 17.83 6.57 33.86
C PRO A 523 17.75 7.81 32.97
N PRO A 524 18.79 8.18 32.18
CA PRO A 524 18.71 9.34 31.30
C PRO A 524 17.67 9.22 30.17
N ILE A 525 17.43 8.01 29.67
CA ILE A 525 16.45 7.75 28.62
C ILE A 525 15.04 7.75 29.19
N ILE A 526 14.84 7.20 30.37
CA ILE A 526 13.56 7.26 31.10
C ILE A 526 13.20 8.72 31.37
N GLU A 527 14.14 9.52 31.90
CA GLU A 527 13.94 10.95 32.17
C GLU A 527 13.60 11.73 30.90
N LEU A 528 14.30 11.45 29.78
CA LEU A 528 13.99 12.06 28.50
C LEU A 528 12.61 11.66 27.99
N HIS A 529 12.24 10.39 28.13
CA HIS A 529 10.94 9.87 27.73
C HIS A 529 9.82 10.51 28.55
N GLU A 530 9.98 10.56 29.88
CA GLU A 530 9.01 11.19 30.81
C GLU A 530 8.85 12.69 30.49
N ARG A 531 9.90 13.37 30.06
CA ARG A 531 9.87 14.78 29.72
C ARG A 531 9.20 15.06 28.37
N ILE A 532 9.40 14.19 27.36
CA ILE A 532 8.86 14.36 26.00
C ILE A 532 7.44 13.79 25.89
N GLN A 533 7.12 12.75 26.65
CA GLN A 533 5.83 12.08 26.59
C GLN A 533 4.62 13.01 26.75
N PRO A 534 4.56 13.93 27.70
CA PRO A 534 3.41 14.83 27.84
C PRO A 534 3.25 15.78 26.63
N GLU A 535 4.36 16.27 26.04
CA GLU A 535 4.31 17.12 24.85
C GLU A 535 3.79 16.35 23.63
N ILE A 536 4.24 15.12 23.45
CA ILE A 536 3.76 14.22 22.38
C ILE A 536 2.28 13.88 22.58
N LEU A 537 1.86 13.58 23.82
CA LEU A 537 0.48 13.28 24.12
C LEU A 537 -0.44 14.49 23.85
N GLU A 538 -0.02 15.69 24.20
CA GLU A 538 -0.78 16.90 23.91
C GLU A 538 -0.87 17.17 22.40
N LEU A 539 0.21 16.98 21.66
CA LEU A 539 0.20 17.10 20.20
C LEU A 539 -0.77 16.11 19.55
N ILE A 540 -0.71 14.84 19.99
CA ILE A 540 -1.63 13.80 19.54
C ILE A 540 -3.07 14.17 19.89
N LYS A 541 -3.33 14.71 21.08
CA LYS A 541 -4.64 15.17 21.53
C LYS A 541 -5.16 16.28 20.63
N GLN A 542 -4.36 17.28 20.32
CA GLN A 542 -4.72 18.39 19.43
C GLN A 542 -5.05 17.90 18.02
N GLN A 543 -4.22 17.04 17.43
CA GLN A 543 -4.49 16.44 16.13
C GLN A 543 -5.83 15.68 16.11
N ARG A 544 -6.14 14.97 17.18
CA ARG A 544 -7.37 14.19 17.27
C ARG A 544 -8.60 15.03 17.46
N LEU A 545 -8.51 16.11 18.24
CA LEU A 545 -9.58 17.11 18.37
C LEU A 545 -9.85 17.79 17.03
N SER A 546 -8.81 18.15 16.28
CA SER A 546 -8.95 18.70 14.94
C SER A 546 -9.74 17.76 14.02
N ARG A 547 -9.37 16.48 13.98
CA ARG A 547 -10.09 15.45 13.22
C ARG A 547 -11.55 15.27 13.65
N LEU A 548 -11.86 15.41 14.95
CA LEU A 548 -13.25 15.40 15.43
C LEU A 548 -14.03 16.62 14.97
N CYS A 549 -13.39 17.78 14.92
CA CYS A 549 -13.99 19.01 14.43
C CYS A 549 -14.20 19.01 12.90
N GLU A 550 -13.38 18.31 12.13
CA GLU A 550 -13.60 18.07 10.70
C GLU A 550 -14.84 17.19 10.46
N GLY A 551 -15.12 16.26 11.37
CA GLY A 551 -16.23 15.34 11.32
C GLY A 551 -15.91 14.01 10.63
N SER A 552 -16.86 13.08 10.72
CA SER A 552 -16.73 11.75 10.14
C SER A 552 -18.08 11.17 9.75
N CYS A 553 -18.07 10.42 8.65
CA CYS A 553 -19.25 9.73 8.13
C CYS A 553 -19.23 8.26 8.57
N PHE A 554 -20.36 7.72 8.98
CA PHE A 554 -20.55 6.34 9.44
C PHE A 554 -21.73 5.71 8.74
N ARG A 555 -21.67 4.37 8.57
CA ARG A 555 -22.82 3.63 8.07
C ARG A 555 -23.85 3.40 9.17
N LYS A 556 -25.13 3.62 8.84
CA LYS A 556 -26.26 3.33 9.72
C LYS A 556 -26.75 1.89 9.53
N LEU A 557 -26.88 1.14 10.61
CA LEU A 557 -27.48 -0.19 10.57
C LEU A 557 -29.00 -0.08 10.34
N GLY A 558 -29.43 -0.20 9.09
CA GLY A 558 -30.87 -0.22 8.73
C GLY A 558 -31.53 -1.60 8.90
N ASN A 559 -32.77 -1.60 9.38
CA ASN A 559 -33.66 -2.75 9.34
C ASN A 559 -34.28 -2.85 7.93
N ARG A 560 -33.79 -3.76 7.08
CA ARG A 560 -34.28 -4.14 5.74
C ARG A 560 -33.70 -3.36 4.55
N ARG A 561 -33.27 -4.16 3.58
CA ARG A 561 -32.86 -3.88 2.19
C ARG A 561 -33.53 -2.65 1.55
N ARG A 562 -33.00 -1.45 1.71
CA ARG A 562 -33.14 -0.30 0.81
C ARG A 562 -32.31 0.89 1.32
N GLN A 563 -31.45 1.42 0.45
CA GLN A 563 -30.59 2.60 0.58
C GLN A 563 -29.69 2.59 1.83
N GLU A 564 -28.38 2.54 1.61
CA GLU A 564 -27.40 2.78 2.66
C GLU A 564 -27.60 4.22 3.17
N LYS A 565 -28.03 4.37 4.42
CA LYS A 565 -28.08 5.65 5.11
C LYS A 565 -26.77 5.86 5.84
N PHE A 566 -26.33 7.09 5.87
CA PHE A 566 -25.11 7.50 6.54
C PHE A 566 -25.44 8.41 7.72
N TRP A 567 -24.64 8.33 8.77
CA TRP A 567 -24.60 9.29 9.85
C TRP A 567 -23.33 10.12 9.74
N PHE A 568 -23.46 11.43 9.85
CA PHE A 568 -22.32 12.30 9.99
C PHE A 568 -22.25 12.84 11.41
N CYS A 569 -21.04 12.88 11.98
CA CYS A 569 -20.82 13.30 13.35
C CYS A 569 -19.64 14.27 13.38
N ARG A 570 -19.82 15.44 13.97
CA ARG A 570 -18.85 16.52 14.04
C ARG A 570 -18.83 17.17 15.43
N LEU A 571 -17.63 17.38 15.98
CA LEU A 571 -17.45 18.11 17.23
C LEU A 571 -17.47 19.61 16.98
N SER A 572 -18.12 20.37 17.84
CA SER A 572 -18.08 21.85 17.81
C SER A 572 -16.64 22.35 18.04
N LEU A 573 -16.32 23.53 17.50
CA LEU A 573 -14.97 24.10 17.61
C LEU A 573 -14.55 24.41 19.07
N ASN A 574 -15.53 24.66 19.96
CA ASN A 574 -15.29 24.81 21.40
C ASN A 574 -15.18 23.46 22.15
N HIS A 575 -15.28 22.35 21.42
CA HIS A 575 -15.20 20.96 21.89
C HIS A 575 -16.25 20.55 22.94
N LYS A 576 -17.36 21.30 23.09
CA LYS A 576 -18.39 21.06 24.12
C LYS A 576 -19.59 20.31 23.60
N VAL A 577 -19.83 20.28 22.30
CA VAL A 577 -21.04 19.72 21.69
C VAL A 577 -20.68 18.81 20.52
N LEU A 578 -21.19 17.60 20.55
CA LEU A 578 -21.11 16.66 19.44
C LEU A 578 -22.38 16.78 18.60
N HIS A 579 -22.28 17.32 17.39
CA HIS A 579 -23.37 17.40 16.43
C HIS A 579 -23.41 16.18 15.55
N TYR A 580 -24.58 15.65 15.26
CA TYR A 580 -24.76 14.54 14.35
C TYR A 580 -26.08 14.63 13.58
N GLY A 581 -26.15 13.91 12.46
CA GLY A 581 -27.35 13.90 11.63
C GLY A 581 -27.31 12.79 10.58
N ASP A 582 -28.51 12.50 10.03
CA ASP A 582 -28.64 11.53 8.93
C ASP A 582 -28.29 12.22 7.60
N LEU A 583 -27.54 11.50 6.75
CA LEU A 583 -27.26 11.89 5.38
C LEU A 583 -27.72 10.79 4.42
N ASP A 584 -28.32 11.19 3.31
CA ASP A 584 -28.78 10.25 2.29
C ASP A 584 -27.63 9.73 1.41
N GLU A 585 -26.54 10.50 1.28
CA GLU A 585 -25.34 10.15 0.53
C GLU A 585 -24.07 10.44 1.34
N SER A 586 -22.98 9.74 1.00
CA SER A 586 -21.66 10.04 1.59
C SER A 586 -21.20 11.43 1.16
N PRO A 587 -20.87 12.34 2.09
CA PRO A 587 -20.53 13.72 1.75
C PRO A 587 -19.18 13.77 1.00
N GLN A 588 -19.12 14.55 -0.07
CA GLN A 588 -17.91 14.83 -0.83
C GLN A 588 -17.21 16.13 -0.41
N GLY A 589 -17.49 16.63 0.79
CA GLY A 589 -16.95 17.88 1.30
C GLY A 589 -17.36 18.15 2.73
N GLU A 590 -17.10 19.39 3.18
CA GLU A 590 -17.42 19.83 4.54
C GLU A 590 -18.94 19.90 4.75
N VAL A 591 -19.45 19.21 5.77
CA VAL A 591 -20.86 19.20 6.11
C VAL A 591 -21.14 20.39 7.07
N PRO A 592 -21.97 21.35 6.70
CA PRO A 592 -22.30 22.48 7.57
C PRO A 592 -23.13 22.03 8.79
N PHE A 593 -22.98 22.74 9.91
CA PHE A 593 -23.65 22.39 11.18
C PHE A 593 -25.18 22.43 11.09
N GLU A 594 -25.74 23.23 10.18
CA GLU A 594 -27.18 23.38 9.96
C GLU A 594 -27.85 22.10 9.47
N LEU A 595 -27.10 21.22 8.85
CA LEU A 595 -27.57 19.88 8.39
C LEU A 595 -27.53 18.83 9.50
N LEU A 596 -26.84 19.10 10.62
CA LEU A 596 -26.71 18.19 11.75
C LEU A 596 -27.76 18.58 12.81
N THR A 597 -28.93 17.96 12.71
CA THR A 597 -30.13 18.31 13.50
C THR A 597 -30.03 17.96 14.97
N ASP A 598 -29.23 16.96 15.30
CA ASP A 598 -29.11 16.40 16.63
C ASP A 598 -27.77 16.77 17.28
N LYS A 599 -27.78 16.84 18.61
CA LYS A 599 -26.61 17.22 19.39
C LYS A 599 -26.56 16.53 20.74
N ILE A 600 -25.35 16.23 21.22
CA ILE A 600 -25.08 15.74 22.57
C ILE A 600 -24.02 16.62 23.19
N LEU A 601 -24.24 17.03 24.45
CA LEU A 601 -23.17 17.67 25.21
C LEU A 601 -22.07 16.65 25.54
N VAL A 602 -20.83 17.06 25.40
CA VAL A 602 -19.69 16.17 25.73
C VAL A 602 -19.73 15.78 27.21
N SER A 603 -20.23 16.67 28.09
CA SER A 603 -20.48 16.40 29.52
C SER A 603 -21.42 15.22 29.78
N ASP A 604 -22.35 14.97 28.87
CA ASP A 604 -23.39 13.95 29.04
C ASP A 604 -22.90 12.56 28.55
N ILE A 605 -21.74 12.49 27.92
CA ILE A 605 -21.15 11.22 27.46
C ILE A 605 -20.62 10.45 28.67
N LYS A 606 -21.16 9.24 28.91
CA LYS A 606 -20.78 8.35 29.99
C LYS A 606 -19.64 7.41 29.62
N ALA A 607 -19.72 6.80 28.43
CA ALA A 607 -18.75 5.82 27.98
C ALA A 607 -18.81 5.64 26.47
N VAL A 608 -17.74 5.02 25.93
CA VAL A 608 -17.76 4.47 24.59
C VAL A 608 -17.43 2.99 24.63
N LEU A 609 -18.32 2.22 24.03
CA LEU A 609 -18.24 0.79 23.95
C LEU A 609 -17.81 0.35 22.56
N THR A 610 -17.15 -0.80 22.45
CA THR A 610 -16.66 -1.32 21.18
C THR A 610 -16.95 -2.81 21.03
N GLY A 611 -17.07 -3.26 19.81
CA GLY A 611 -17.25 -4.66 19.50
C GLY A 611 -18.51 -5.26 20.12
N LYS A 612 -18.33 -6.38 20.83
CA LYS A 612 -19.43 -7.14 21.47
C LYS A 612 -20.10 -6.43 22.66
N ASP A 613 -19.47 -5.41 23.20
CA ASP A 613 -20.04 -4.67 24.33
C ASP A 613 -21.07 -3.62 23.89
N CYS A 614 -21.08 -3.28 22.59
CA CYS A 614 -22.05 -2.36 21.99
C CYS A 614 -23.48 -2.90 22.12
N PRO A 615 -24.47 -2.05 22.56
CA PRO A 615 -25.87 -2.46 22.70
C PRO A 615 -26.46 -3.08 21.44
N HIS A 616 -26.23 -2.47 20.28
CA HIS A 616 -26.75 -2.94 19.00
C HIS A 616 -26.15 -4.26 18.49
N MET A 617 -25.03 -4.70 19.07
CA MET A 617 -24.43 -5.99 18.77
C MET A 617 -24.92 -7.11 19.71
N LYS A 618 -25.59 -6.76 20.83
CA LYS A 618 -26.16 -7.73 21.77
C LYS A 618 -27.52 -8.26 21.30
N GLU A 619 -28.31 -7.47 20.58
CA GLU A 619 -29.71 -7.79 20.26
C GLU A 619 -29.91 -8.67 19.02
N LYS A 620 -28.97 -8.76 18.08
CA LYS A 620 -29.11 -9.50 16.82
C LYS A 620 -28.15 -10.67 16.71
N SER A 621 -28.67 -11.90 16.80
CA SER A 621 -27.88 -13.14 16.72
C SER A 621 -27.10 -13.29 15.37
N ALA A 622 -27.61 -12.77 14.28
CA ALA A 622 -26.96 -12.78 12.97
C ALA A 622 -25.72 -11.88 12.88
N LEU A 623 -25.67 -10.78 13.66
CA LEU A 623 -24.53 -9.86 13.71
C LEU A 623 -23.39 -10.41 14.55
N LYS A 624 -23.66 -11.28 15.53
CA LYS A 624 -22.64 -11.90 16.37
C LYS A 624 -21.71 -12.87 15.63
N GLN A 625 -22.14 -13.39 14.47
CA GLN A 625 -21.36 -14.35 13.67
C GLN A 625 -20.41 -13.67 12.70
N ASN A 626 -20.58 -12.39 12.42
CA ASN A 626 -19.68 -11.65 11.51
C ASN A 626 -18.59 -10.94 12.31
N LYS A 627 -17.39 -11.55 12.36
CA LYS A 627 -16.22 -11.04 13.08
C LYS A 627 -15.79 -9.65 12.59
N GLU A 628 -15.96 -9.38 11.30
CA GLU A 628 -15.60 -8.12 10.65
C GLU A 628 -16.49 -6.96 11.13
N LEU A 629 -17.81 -7.18 11.23
CA LEU A 629 -18.74 -6.17 11.76
C LEU A 629 -18.51 -5.90 13.25
N LEU A 630 -18.12 -6.91 14.03
CA LEU A 630 -17.77 -6.73 15.44
C LEU A 630 -16.56 -5.80 15.63
N GLU A 631 -15.56 -5.92 14.77
CA GLU A 631 -14.36 -5.08 14.83
C GLU A 631 -14.61 -3.63 14.39
N LEU A 632 -15.66 -3.38 13.62
CA LEU A 632 -16.06 -2.04 13.16
C LEU A 632 -17.13 -1.36 14.02
N ALA A 633 -17.73 -2.07 14.99
CA ALA A 633 -18.81 -1.57 15.82
C ALA A 633 -18.29 -0.75 17.00
N PHE A 634 -18.91 0.41 17.25
CA PHE A 634 -18.76 1.17 18.47
C PHE A 634 -20.04 1.91 18.84
N SER A 635 -20.21 2.26 20.13
CA SER A 635 -21.38 2.97 20.65
C SER A 635 -20.97 4.04 21.65
N ILE A 636 -21.57 5.22 21.57
CA ILE A 636 -21.43 6.31 22.53
C ILE A 636 -22.62 6.25 23.47
N LEU A 637 -22.37 6.00 24.77
CA LEU A 637 -23.39 6.04 25.81
C LEU A 637 -23.45 7.43 26.41
N TYR A 638 -24.68 7.97 26.57
CA TYR A 638 -24.91 9.27 27.16
C TYR A 638 -26.19 9.32 27.99
N ASP A 639 -26.37 10.38 28.81
CA ASP A 639 -27.54 10.54 29.65
C ASP A 639 -28.80 10.82 28.81
N PRO A 640 -29.99 10.30 29.21
CA PRO A 640 -30.30 9.53 30.44
C PRO A 640 -30.23 8.00 30.34
N ASP A 641 -29.38 7.36 29.60
CA ASP A 641 -29.14 5.95 29.30
C ASP A 641 -29.43 5.58 27.83
N GLU A 642 -29.15 6.54 26.96
CA GLU A 642 -29.25 6.34 25.53
C GLU A 642 -27.90 5.97 24.91
N ALA A 643 -27.94 5.42 23.70
CA ALA A 643 -26.74 5.02 22.98
C ALA A 643 -26.82 5.41 21.49
N LEU A 644 -25.84 6.13 21.01
CA LEU A 644 -25.58 6.26 19.58
C LEU A 644 -24.72 5.08 19.09
N ASN A 645 -25.20 4.38 18.08
CA ASN A 645 -24.63 3.16 17.58
C ASN A 645 -24.06 3.35 16.18
N PHE A 646 -22.78 3.03 15.99
CA PHE A 646 -22.05 3.28 14.76
C PHE A 646 -21.38 2.03 14.22
N LEU A 647 -21.22 1.99 12.88
CA LEU A 647 -20.26 1.14 12.19
C LEU A 647 -19.24 2.00 11.46
N ALA A 648 -17.97 1.84 11.78
CA ALA A 648 -16.90 2.51 11.07
C ALA A 648 -16.77 1.96 9.64
N THR A 649 -16.18 2.74 8.75
CA THR A 649 -15.98 2.34 7.37
C THR A 649 -14.77 1.41 7.21
N ASN A 650 -13.80 1.47 8.11
CA ASN A 650 -12.62 0.61 8.15
C ASN A 650 -12.08 0.44 9.58
N LYS A 651 -11.22 -0.60 9.77
CA LYS A 651 -10.58 -0.91 11.07
C LYS A 651 -9.67 0.21 11.58
N TYR A 652 -9.05 0.95 10.69
CA TYR A 652 -8.17 2.07 11.03
C TYR A 652 -8.95 3.19 11.72
N GLU A 653 -10.16 3.46 11.26
CA GLU A 653 -11.05 4.42 11.89
C GLU A 653 -11.51 3.98 13.29
N VAL A 654 -11.72 2.67 13.52
CA VAL A 654 -12.04 2.15 14.86
C VAL A 654 -10.83 2.26 15.79
N SER A 655 -9.65 1.89 15.33
CA SER A 655 -8.41 1.95 16.11
C SER A 655 -8.02 3.39 16.47
N LEU A 656 -8.09 4.33 15.53
CA LEU A 656 -7.89 5.76 15.79
C LEU A 656 -8.97 6.36 16.70
N LYS A 657 -10.17 5.78 16.70
CA LYS A 657 -11.34 6.30 17.43
C LYS A 657 -11.51 5.66 18.81
N ASN A 658 -11.07 4.41 19.00
CA ASN A 658 -11.29 3.67 20.25
C ASN A 658 -10.41 4.08 21.42
N THR A 659 -9.15 4.35 21.17
CA THR A 659 -8.19 4.58 22.27
C THR A 659 -8.09 6.04 22.67
N THR A 660 -8.59 6.97 21.85
CA THR A 660 -8.17 8.35 21.99
C THR A 660 -9.25 9.43 21.84
N LYS A 661 -10.30 9.17 21.08
CA LYS A 661 -11.38 10.16 20.94
C LYS A 661 -12.19 10.29 22.23
N VAL A 662 -12.32 9.19 22.93
CA VAL A 662 -13.10 9.11 24.17
C VAL A 662 -12.28 9.43 25.38
N THR A 663 -11.05 8.93 25.45
CA THR A 663 -10.12 9.30 26.52
C THR A 663 -9.91 10.81 26.54
N VAL A 664 -9.75 11.46 25.36
CA VAL A 664 -9.63 12.92 25.26
C VAL A 664 -10.94 13.66 25.64
N LEU A 665 -12.11 13.09 25.33
CA LEU A 665 -13.39 13.68 25.73
C LEU A 665 -13.70 13.41 27.21
N LEU A 666 -13.35 12.27 27.75
CA LEU A 666 -13.54 11.90 29.15
C LEU A 666 -12.50 12.56 30.09
N GLU A 667 -11.24 12.68 29.68
CA GLU A 667 -10.21 13.40 30.43
C GLU A 667 -10.55 14.89 30.58
N ARG A 668 -11.27 15.49 29.61
CA ARG A 668 -11.78 16.85 29.76
C ARG A 668 -12.93 16.96 30.73
N LYS A 669 -13.71 15.90 30.91
CA LYS A 669 -14.77 15.85 31.93
C LYS A 669 -14.18 15.92 33.34
N GLU A 670 -13.06 15.24 33.61
CA GLU A 670 -12.36 15.33 34.88
C GLU A 670 -11.72 16.70 35.14
N PHE A 671 -11.40 17.47 34.09
CA PHE A 671 -10.85 18.83 34.23
C PHE A 671 -11.92 19.91 34.44
N ASP A 672 -13.12 19.78 33.82
CA ASP A 672 -14.23 20.72 33.99
C ASP A 672 -14.96 20.49 35.32
N ASP A 673 -14.92 19.30 35.93
CA ASP A 673 -15.47 18.99 37.26
C ASP A 673 -14.53 19.43 38.42
N THR A 674 -13.32 19.93 38.11
CA THR A 674 -12.30 20.42 39.08
C THR A 674 -12.11 21.93 39.04
N VAL A 675 -12.85 22.67 38.23
CA VAL A 675 -12.95 24.14 38.20
C VAL A 675 -14.41 24.56 38.49
#